data_43b354f0d591d5d780e7d96503b9cf7e
#
_entry.id   43b354f0d591d5d780e7d96503b9cf7e
#
_cell.length_a   1.000
_cell.length_b   1.000
_cell.length_c   1.000
_cell.angle_alpha   90.00
_cell.angle_beta   90.00
_cell.angle_gamma   90.00
#
_symmetry.space_group_name_H-M   'P 1'
#
loop_
_entity.id
_entity.type
_entity.pdbx_description
1 polymer ?
#
loop_
_entity_poly.entity_id
_entity_poly.type
_entity_poly.pdbx_seq_one_letter_code
_entity_poly.pdbx_strand_id
1 'polypeptide(L)'
;MVAPGDTLWDIARAHLGDPLLWPRIYKLNHGQVQADGRRLSDPDDIHPGWVLRLPARAEQPTAPARPRPEAPSAAADDDRPSSHQPSASDAPRPAGDEAAETRDEQRPSASERAHPVAARSVTIGVGAASAIGITTAAGIATALAFARAHQRRRRQPDLTAPPPRPLPRAVHMANTAFLAQAHEENDSEGTLTRHSAPAEPAAPGAVMCATRGGREISVDALAVPGGIAWSGPGADAAARALAIAVLGAAQRLRPEPPRARLLIPTAAAARLQIDTDGGLAACTLTRDCEHALDLVEQSLLHHARLADTGDDHDHAPEPDRPSPPMSILLADDHPDTRDRLGAVAHRCAPGVLAVIVLGTDDWPHHACVTTDGTLTPSNPADVPALRDVNLFTLAPHPASELLDVLHSAHDRTPSVERRDQRQPVHIVPIPPPTPPTADRDFAAVHNSTTTALSRQTGHAEDPRKPVTVRLLGGFRIYAGSTGKEFGFGLRGQAREFIALLAAHPRGIRGEEIVEHLRMSADPEQANRELGNLRRAVRRSLRQATGAHQAAFLVRSGDRIRLDPVLISTDVETFLDMLRGATAGRDEAERATSLQAAVDAYGGPLCEGADYTWADGLRETLHRKAVDALVLLADHTATLNAGDPDQALALLDKAADWDPYNEPVYQRIIRLQLAAGRDDAAQRTYQLLTRRLADIEVDPDPVTTALLRRRHHPAAAR
;
A
#
# COMPACT_ATOMS: atom_id res chain seq x y z
N MET A 1 30.17 17.74 -2.90
CA MET A 1 31.14 16.70 -2.53
C MET A 1 30.68 16.12 -1.20
N VAL A 2 30.72 14.82 -1.04
CA VAL A 2 30.31 14.09 0.16
C VAL A 2 31.34 14.32 1.27
N ALA A 3 30.89 14.75 2.45
CA ALA A 3 31.75 14.90 3.63
C ALA A 3 31.75 13.63 4.51
N PRO A 4 32.71 13.44 5.41
CA PRO A 4 32.68 12.32 6.34
C PRO A 4 31.44 12.33 7.23
N GLY A 5 30.66 11.24 7.19
CA GLY A 5 29.41 11.09 7.95
C GLY A 5 28.15 11.56 7.24
N ASP A 6 28.26 12.11 6.01
CA ASP A 6 27.09 12.47 5.23
C ASP A 6 26.30 11.22 4.80
N THR A 7 24.98 11.34 4.77
CA THR A 7 24.07 10.42 4.11
C THR A 7 23.35 11.12 2.95
N LEU A 8 22.82 10.37 1.98
CA LEU A 8 22.01 10.97 0.92
C LEU A 8 20.79 11.73 1.48
N TRP A 9 20.28 11.31 2.62
CA TRP A 9 19.22 11.98 3.36
C TRP A 9 19.64 13.37 3.86
N ASP A 10 20.84 13.48 4.46
CA ASP A 10 21.35 14.76 4.96
C ASP A 10 21.69 15.70 3.81
N ILE A 11 22.25 15.17 2.72
CA ILE A 11 22.53 15.93 1.49
C ILE A 11 21.22 16.46 0.86
N ALA A 12 20.16 15.63 0.83
CA ALA A 12 18.86 16.06 0.34
C ALA A 12 18.26 17.17 1.21
N ARG A 13 18.32 17.02 2.53
CA ARG A 13 17.89 18.05 3.48
C ARG A 13 18.63 19.37 3.29
N ALA A 14 19.94 19.31 3.18
CA ALA A 14 20.80 20.50 3.09
C ALA A 14 20.64 21.24 1.75
N HIS A 15 20.53 20.51 0.64
CA HIS A 15 20.58 21.09 -0.70
C HIS A 15 19.23 21.22 -1.40
N LEU A 16 18.27 20.33 -1.09
CA LEU A 16 16.94 20.32 -1.71
C LEU A 16 15.86 20.84 -0.75
N GLY A 17 16.17 20.98 0.54
CA GLY A 17 15.24 21.43 1.57
C GLY A 17 14.30 20.36 2.11
N ASP A 18 14.26 19.18 1.47
CA ASP A 18 13.44 18.04 1.87
C ASP A 18 14.28 16.76 1.84
N PRO A 19 14.48 16.13 3.01
CA PRO A 19 15.25 14.89 3.10
C PRO A 19 14.63 13.73 2.32
N LEU A 20 13.30 13.70 2.12
CA LEU A 20 12.61 12.68 1.35
C LEU A 20 12.97 12.69 -0.14
N LEU A 21 13.65 13.73 -0.61
CA LEU A 21 14.12 13.82 -2.00
C LEU A 21 15.47 13.09 -2.23
N TRP A 22 16.05 12.42 -1.23
CA TRP A 22 17.27 11.63 -1.40
C TRP A 22 17.22 10.59 -2.53
N PRO A 23 16.07 9.93 -2.86
CA PRO A 23 16.03 8.99 -3.96
C PRO A 23 16.31 9.65 -5.31
N ARG A 24 15.98 10.94 -5.47
CA ARG A 24 16.31 11.70 -6.69
C ARG A 24 17.82 11.92 -6.83
N ILE A 25 18.53 12.16 -5.71
CA ILE A 25 20.00 12.27 -5.72
C ILE A 25 20.60 10.91 -6.07
N TYR A 26 20.13 9.85 -5.43
CA TYR A 26 20.57 8.48 -5.72
C TYR A 26 20.38 8.12 -7.20
N LYS A 27 19.19 8.35 -7.75
CA LYS A 27 18.84 8.07 -9.14
C LYS A 27 19.77 8.78 -10.13
N LEU A 28 20.14 10.05 -9.87
CA LEU A 28 21.04 10.82 -10.73
C LEU A 28 22.48 10.33 -10.72
N ASN A 29 22.89 9.60 -9.68
CA ASN A 29 24.29 9.22 -9.45
C ASN A 29 24.51 7.70 -9.47
N HIS A 30 23.43 6.91 -9.49
CA HIS A 30 23.53 5.46 -9.53
C HIS A 30 24.34 4.97 -10.74
N GLY A 31 25.26 4.05 -10.50
CA GLY A 31 26.14 3.49 -11.54
C GLY A 31 27.25 4.42 -12.05
N GLN A 32 27.32 5.68 -11.62
CA GLN A 32 28.39 6.59 -12.00
C GLN A 32 29.71 6.21 -11.30
N VAL A 33 30.78 6.15 -12.09
CA VAL A 33 32.12 5.90 -11.56
C VAL A 33 32.64 7.16 -10.89
N GLN A 34 33.06 7.05 -9.65
CA GLN A 34 33.66 8.12 -8.85
C GLN A 34 35.18 8.16 -9.02
N ALA A 35 35.84 9.18 -8.49
CA ALA A 35 37.28 9.40 -8.64
C ALA A 35 38.16 8.25 -8.06
N ASP A 36 37.59 7.49 -7.10
CA ASP A 36 38.21 6.32 -6.48
C ASP A 36 37.99 5.01 -7.27
N GLY A 37 37.34 5.06 -8.44
CA GLY A 37 37.02 3.93 -9.30
C GLY A 37 35.81 3.11 -8.87
N ARG A 38 35.17 3.44 -7.74
CA ARG A 38 33.94 2.81 -7.26
C ARG A 38 32.70 3.41 -7.93
N ARG A 39 31.56 2.74 -7.80
CA ARG A 39 30.27 3.19 -8.33
C ARG A 39 29.25 3.26 -7.21
N LEU A 40 28.38 4.27 -7.24
CA LEU A 40 27.23 4.31 -6.37
C LEU A 40 26.23 3.23 -6.80
N SER A 41 26.18 2.12 -6.08
CA SER A 41 25.28 0.98 -6.31
C SER A 41 24.31 0.75 -5.16
N ASP A 42 24.59 1.35 -4.00
CA ASP A 42 23.76 1.27 -2.80
C ASP A 42 23.59 2.69 -2.25
N PRO A 43 22.35 3.15 -1.95
CA PRO A 43 22.11 4.48 -1.43
C PRO A 43 22.78 4.74 -0.06
N ASP A 44 23.05 3.68 0.69
CA ASP A 44 23.69 3.77 2.02
C ASP A 44 25.23 3.66 1.95
N ASP A 45 25.78 3.34 0.76
CA ASP A 45 27.23 3.21 0.55
C ASP A 45 27.79 4.40 -0.24
N ILE A 46 27.78 5.59 0.37
CA ILE A 46 28.45 6.78 -0.16
C ILE A 46 29.74 7.05 0.59
N HIS A 47 30.78 7.43 -0.15
CA HIS A 47 32.11 7.67 0.44
C HIS A 47 32.49 9.15 0.45
N PRO A 48 33.18 9.62 1.50
CA PRO A 48 33.72 10.96 1.53
C PRO A 48 34.60 11.27 0.31
N GLY A 49 34.42 12.44 -0.26
CA GLY A 49 35.14 12.87 -1.46
C GLY A 49 34.40 12.58 -2.78
N TRP A 50 33.33 11.81 -2.78
CA TRP A 50 32.51 11.59 -3.97
C TRP A 50 31.80 12.88 -4.40
N VAL A 51 31.63 13.05 -5.72
CA VAL A 51 30.94 14.19 -6.30
C VAL A 51 29.57 13.74 -6.81
N LEU A 52 28.52 14.13 -6.08
CA LEU A 52 27.15 13.78 -6.47
C LEU A 52 26.49 14.93 -7.26
N ARG A 53 25.80 14.58 -8.32
CA ARG A 53 24.91 15.47 -9.06
C ARG A 53 23.63 15.65 -8.28
N LEU A 54 23.17 16.89 -8.14
CA LEU A 54 21.91 17.22 -7.50
C LEU A 54 20.86 17.55 -8.55
N PRO A 55 19.59 17.18 -8.36
CA PRO A 55 18.50 17.60 -9.23
C PRO A 55 18.35 19.12 -9.19
N ALA A 56 18.00 19.74 -10.35
CA ALA A 56 17.70 21.15 -10.40
C ALA A 56 16.57 21.47 -9.42
N ARG A 57 16.76 22.52 -8.62
CA ARG A 57 15.73 22.98 -7.69
C ARG A 57 14.54 23.45 -8.51
N ALA A 58 13.38 22.80 -8.36
CA ALA A 58 12.15 23.32 -8.94
C ALA A 58 11.90 24.70 -8.35
N GLU A 59 11.85 25.74 -9.19
CA GLU A 59 11.53 27.09 -8.78
C GLU A 59 10.13 27.07 -8.16
N GLN A 60 10.05 27.35 -6.88
CA GLN A 60 8.79 27.68 -6.24
C GLN A 60 8.31 29.01 -6.83
N PRO A 61 7.03 29.18 -7.18
CA PRO A 61 6.50 30.47 -7.63
C PRO A 61 6.68 31.48 -6.51
N THR A 62 7.59 32.43 -6.71
CA THR A 62 7.84 33.57 -5.85
C THR A 62 6.66 34.51 -5.90
N ALA A 63 6.06 34.79 -4.75
CA ALA A 63 5.13 35.88 -4.56
C ALA A 63 5.79 37.23 -4.99
N PRO A 64 5.01 38.19 -5.53
CA PRO A 64 5.57 39.41 -6.12
C PRO A 64 6.22 40.30 -5.08
N ALA A 65 7.51 40.60 -5.26
CA ALA A 65 8.25 41.54 -4.46
C ALA A 65 7.92 42.98 -4.87
N ARG A 66 7.68 43.83 -3.87
CA ARG A 66 7.52 45.29 -3.96
C ARG A 66 8.80 45.95 -4.50
N PRO A 67 8.70 47.03 -5.28
CA PRO A 67 9.86 47.68 -5.88
C PRO A 67 10.67 48.51 -4.88
N ARG A 68 12.00 48.47 -5.02
CA ARG A 68 12.96 49.33 -4.32
C ARG A 68 13.74 50.15 -5.35
N PRO A 69 14.04 51.44 -5.07
CA PRO A 69 14.41 52.45 -6.07
C PRO A 69 15.84 52.36 -6.60
N GLU A 70 15.99 52.91 -7.79
CA GLU A 70 17.19 53.10 -8.60
C GLU A 70 18.25 53.99 -7.99
N ALA A 71 19.52 53.77 -8.36
CA ALA A 71 20.48 54.77 -8.83
C ALA A 71 21.88 54.14 -9.08
N PRO A 72 22.82 54.81 -9.83
CA PRO A 72 22.88 54.77 -11.29
C PRO A 72 24.25 54.29 -11.86
N SER A 73 24.21 53.96 -13.13
CA SER A 73 25.17 54.06 -14.26
C SER A 73 26.67 54.37 -14.05
N ALA A 74 27.54 53.59 -14.75
CA ALA A 74 28.63 54.01 -15.64
C ALA A 74 29.08 52.79 -16.46
N ALA A 75 28.87 52.69 -17.72
CA ALA A 75 29.53 53.15 -18.92
C ALA A 75 30.82 52.40 -19.30
N ALA A 76 30.73 51.81 -20.48
CA ALA A 76 31.64 51.71 -21.64
C ALA A 76 32.72 50.62 -21.57
N ASP A 77 33.15 49.89 -22.58
CA ASP A 77 33.15 50.00 -24.03
C ASP A 77 33.57 48.64 -24.62
N ASP A 78 33.07 48.39 -25.82
CA ASP A 78 33.68 47.88 -27.05
C ASP A 78 34.64 46.66 -27.05
N ASP A 79 34.41 45.63 -27.79
CA ASP A 79 34.84 45.46 -29.19
C ASP A 79 34.48 44.04 -29.74
N ARG A 80 33.98 44.00 -30.94
CA ARG A 80 33.85 42.87 -31.85
C ARG A 80 34.95 43.02 -32.92
N PRO A 81 35.45 42.03 -33.73
CA PRO A 81 34.59 41.17 -34.56
C PRO A 81 35.19 39.80 -34.99
N SER A 82 34.28 39.04 -35.58
CA SER A 82 34.29 38.29 -36.85
C SER A 82 35.19 37.07 -37.14
N SER A 83 34.45 36.03 -37.51
CA SER A 83 34.53 35.21 -38.74
C SER A 83 35.63 34.13 -38.87
N HIS A 84 35.22 32.88 -39.11
CA HIS A 84 35.25 32.22 -40.43
C HIS A 84 34.95 30.70 -40.28
N GLN A 85 33.95 30.27 -41.03
CA GLN A 85 33.89 28.94 -41.65
C GLN A 85 34.72 29.00 -42.98
N PRO A 86 35.19 27.84 -43.54
CA PRO A 86 34.38 26.96 -44.37
C PRO A 86 34.80 25.47 -44.37
N SER A 87 33.85 24.60 -44.64
CA SER A 87 33.52 23.79 -45.82
C SER A 87 34.50 22.74 -46.34
N ALA A 88 33.99 21.51 -46.39
CA ALA A 88 33.80 20.57 -47.50
C ALA A 88 34.90 19.59 -47.92
N SER A 89 34.40 18.40 -48.27
CA SER A 89 34.82 17.44 -49.33
C SER A 89 35.96 16.46 -48.98
N ASP A 90 35.93 15.16 -49.16
CA ASP A 90 35.48 14.36 -50.30
C ASP A 90 35.66 12.86 -49.97
N ALA A 91 34.85 12.02 -50.57
CA ALA A 91 35.03 10.56 -50.64
C ALA A 91 36.00 10.20 -51.80
N PRO A 92 36.51 8.94 -51.95
CA PRO A 92 35.77 7.90 -52.67
C PRO A 92 36.03 6.42 -52.28
N ARG A 93 35.10 5.55 -52.72
CA ARG A 93 35.29 4.08 -52.92
C ARG A 93 36.10 3.83 -54.21
N PRO A 94 36.68 2.56 -54.42
CA PRO A 94 35.90 1.52 -55.12
C PRO A 94 36.23 0.05 -54.67
N ALA A 95 35.32 -0.81 -54.82
CA ALA A 95 35.02 -2.04 -55.59
C ALA A 95 36.13 -3.05 -55.99
N GLY A 96 35.73 -4.31 -56.00
CA GLY A 96 36.29 -5.46 -56.68
C GLY A 96 36.21 -6.75 -55.87
N ASP A 97 35.28 -7.59 -56.09
CA ASP A 97 35.05 -8.84 -56.88
C ASP A 97 35.98 -9.99 -56.52
N GLU A 98 35.48 -11.12 -56.25
CA GLU A 98 35.19 -12.37 -56.95
C GLU A 98 35.12 -13.60 -56.04
N ALA A 99 34.06 -14.30 -56.15
CA ALA A 99 33.74 -15.74 -56.33
C ALA A 99 34.69 -16.84 -55.83
N ALA A 100 34.16 -17.84 -55.12
CA ALA A 100 33.89 -19.22 -55.53
C ALA A 100 33.56 -20.18 -54.35
N GLU A 101 32.37 -20.73 -54.44
CA GLU A 101 31.96 -22.15 -54.34
C GLU A 101 32.49 -23.09 -53.24
N THR A 102 31.46 -23.60 -52.54
CA THR A 102 31.00 -25.01 -52.35
C THR A 102 31.30 -25.72 -51.06
N ARG A 103 30.16 -26.27 -50.61
CA ARG A 103 29.80 -27.50 -49.86
C ARG A 103 29.47 -27.35 -48.38
N ASP A 104 28.20 -27.35 -48.17
CA ASP A 104 27.30 -28.42 -47.65
C ASP A 104 27.86 -29.21 -46.40
N GLU A 105 27.35 -28.83 -45.24
CA GLU A 105 27.02 -29.76 -44.19
C GLU A 105 25.95 -29.18 -43.27
N GLN A 106 24.76 -29.76 -43.39
CA GLN A 106 23.59 -29.51 -42.55
C GLN A 106 23.88 -29.80 -41.07
N ARG A 107 23.75 -28.81 -40.21
CA ARG A 107 23.40 -28.96 -38.80
C ARG A 107 22.16 -28.10 -38.49
N PRO A 108 21.15 -28.65 -37.80
CA PRO A 108 19.94 -27.88 -37.52
C PRO A 108 20.21 -26.78 -36.52
N SER A 109 19.93 -25.56 -36.94
CA SER A 109 19.88 -24.39 -36.08
C SER A 109 18.88 -24.60 -34.95
N ALA A 110 19.39 -24.62 -33.72
CA ALA A 110 18.55 -24.45 -32.54
C ALA A 110 17.82 -23.12 -32.68
N SER A 111 16.54 -23.21 -32.97
CA SER A 111 15.61 -22.10 -32.90
C SER A 111 15.72 -21.50 -31.51
N GLU A 112 16.32 -20.35 -31.42
CA GLU A 112 16.28 -19.46 -30.27
C GLU A 112 14.82 -19.10 -30.06
N ARG A 113 14.17 -19.85 -29.16
CA ARG A 113 12.85 -19.51 -28.66
C ARG A 113 13.00 -18.17 -27.96
N ALA A 114 12.69 -17.10 -28.65
CA ALA A 114 12.38 -15.84 -28.02
C ALA A 114 11.30 -16.13 -26.98
N HIS A 115 11.66 -16.08 -25.71
CA HIS A 115 10.69 -16.07 -24.62
C HIS A 115 9.82 -14.85 -24.89
N PRO A 116 8.48 -15.01 -25.01
CA PRO A 116 7.60 -13.84 -25.08
C PRO A 116 7.85 -13.05 -23.79
N VAL A 117 8.28 -11.81 -23.95
CA VAL A 117 8.26 -10.82 -22.88
C VAL A 117 6.82 -10.83 -22.37
N ALA A 118 6.63 -11.29 -21.13
CA ALA A 118 5.34 -11.39 -20.51
C ALA A 118 4.67 -10.01 -20.61
N ALA A 119 3.60 -9.91 -21.38
CA ALA A 119 2.78 -8.72 -21.44
C ALA A 119 2.33 -8.44 -19.99
N ARG A 120 2.58 -7.22 -19.50
CA ARG A 120 2.18 -6.79 -18.16
C ARG A 120 0.70 -7.09 -17.98
N SER A 121 0.37 -7.92 -17.01
CA SER A 121 -1.01 -8.28 -16.72
C SER A 121 -1.70 -7.12 -16.02
N VAL A 122 -2.54 -6.39 -16.75
CA VAL A 122 -3.39 -5.30 -16.21
C VAL A 122 -4.58 -5.84 -15.43
N THR A 123 -4.81 -7.15 -15.51
CA THR A 123 -5.94 -7.84 -14.90
C THR A 123 -5.48 -8.59 -13.66
N ILE A 124 -6.11 -8.32 -12.52
CA ILE A 124 -5.81 -8.92 -11.23
C ILE A 124 -6.94 -9.86 -10.85
N GLY A 125 -6.62 -11.15 -10.70
CA GLY A 125 -7.58 -12.13 -10.17
C GLY A 125 -7.76 -11.93 -8.66
N VAL A 126 -9.00 -11.67 -8.21
CA VAL A 126 -9.33 -11.46 -6.79
C VAL A 126 -10.19 -12.59 -6.21
N GLY A 127 -10.38 -13.67 -6.94
CA GLY A 127 -11.15 -14.83 -6.53
C GLY A 127 -11.50 -15.73 -7.71
N ALA A 128 -12.25 -16.80 -7.48
CA ALA A 128 -12.76 -17.64 -8.56
C ALA A 128 -13.67 -16.82 -9.48
N ALA A 129 -13.38 -16.83 -10.79
CA ALA A 129 -14.10 -16.07 -11.81
C ALA A 129 -14.28 -14.56 -11.45
N SER A 130 -13.29 -13.99 -10.77
CA SER A 130 -13.33 -12.58 -10.34
C SER A 130 -12.01 -11.91 -10.68
N ALA A 131 -12.09 -10.81 -11.41
CA ALA A 131 -10.94 -10.02 -11.83
C ALA A 131 -11.27 -8.53 -11.81
N ILE A 132 -10.27 -7.71 -11.42
CA ILE A 132 -10.33 -6.26 -11.44
C ILE A 132 -9.13 -5.70 -12.19
N GLY A 133 -9.22 -4.44 -12.61
CA GLY A 133 -8.10 -3.72 -13.18
C GLY A 133 -7.13 -3.20 -12.13
N ILE A 134 -5.91 -2.90 -12.54
CA ILE A 134 -4.88 -2.34 -11.66
C ILE A 134 -5.29 -0.97 -11.10
N THR A 135 -5.98 -0.16 -11.90
CA THR A 135 -6.48 1.14 -11.44
C THR A 135 -7.55 0.99 -10.34
N THR A 136 -8.40 -0.03 -10.42
CA THR A 136 -9.36 -0.37 -9.36
C THR A 136 -8.63 -0.84 -8.12
N ALA A 137 -7.61 -1.68 -8.27
CA ALA A 137 -6.77 -2.15 -7.15
C ALA A 137 -6.07 -0.98 -6.43
N ALA A 138 -5.58 0.01 -7.17
CA ALA A 138 -5.03 1.25 -6.61
C ALA A 138 -6.06 1.99 -5.75
N GLY A 139 -7.31 2.09 -6.21
CA GLY A 139 -8.40 2.68 -5.44
C GLY A 139 -8.70 1.93 -4.14
N ILE A 140 -8.68 0.59 -4.19
CA ILE A 140 -8.86 -0.25 -3.00
C ILE A 140 -7.68 -0.10 -2.03
N ALA A 141 -6.45 -0.02 -2.51
CA ALA A 141 -5.27 0.22 -1.68
C ALA A 141 -5.35 1.60 -0.98
N THR A 142 -5.77 2.63 -1.70
CA THR A 142 -6.04 3.96 -1.14
C THR A 142 -7.12 3.91 -0.07
N ALA A 143 -8.26 3.26 -0.34
CA ALA A 143 -9.32 3.08 0.64
C ALA A 143 -8.84 2.33 1.90
N LEU A 144 -8.02 1.30 1.73
CA LEU A 144 -7.43 0.55 2.84
C LEU A 144 -6.51 1.43 3.68
N ALA A 145 -5.71 2.31 3.07
CA ALA A 145 -4.87 3.27 3.78
C ALA A 145 -5.70 4.24 4.63
N PHE A 146 -6.77 4.81 4.07
CA PHE A 146 -7.71 5.67 4.82
C PHE A 146 -8.41 4.91 5.95
N ALA A 147 -8.92 3.69 5.69
CA ALA A 147 -9.56 2.87 6.72
C ALA A 147 -8.62 2.57 7.89
N ARG A 148 -7.35 2.25 7.61
CA ARG A 148 -6.32 2.04 8.64
C ARG A 148 -6.03 3.32 9.42
N ALA A 149 -5.92 4.47 8.74
CA ALA A 149 -5.69 5.76 9.38
C ALA A 149 -6.85 6.14 10.32
N HIS A 150 -8.10 5.95 9.89
CA HIS A 150 -9.28 6.18 10.73
C HIS A 150 -9.32 5.23 11.95
N GLN A 151 -8.94 3.96 11.79
CA GLN A 151 -8.86 3.01 12.92
C GLN A 151 -7.76 3.42 13.92
N ARG A 152 -6.61 3.91 13.45
CA ARG A 152 -5.50 4.37 14.29
C ARG A 152 -5.86 5.63 15.06
N ARG A 153 -6.64 6.54 14.47
CA ARG A 153 -6.99 7.83 15.04
C ARG A 153 -7.50 7.75 16.49
N ARG A 154 -8.36 6.79 16.82
CA ARG A 154 -9.01 6.67 18.12
C ARG A 154 -8.41 5.62 19.03
N ARG A 155 -7.28 5.04 18.64
CA ARG A 155 -6.72 3.89 19.33
C ARG A 155 -6.04 4.27 20.63
N GLN A 156 -6.46 3.63 21.73
CA GLN A 156 -5.77 3.69 23.02
C GLN A 156 -4.67 2.62 23.09
N PRO A 157 -3.58 2.85 23.84
CA PRO A 157 -2.51 1.88 24.01
C PRO A 157 -3.00 0.63 24.75
N ASP A 158 -2.79 -0.54 24.15
CA ASP A 158 -3.15 -1.83 24.74
C ASP A 158 -2.24 -2.94 24.21
N LEU A 159 -1.26 -3.35 25.05
CA LEU A 159 -0.33 -4.44 24.72
C LEU A 159 -1.02 -5.80 24.61
N THR A 160 -2.21 -5.95 25.21
CA THR A 160 -2.98 -7.20 25.21
C THR A 160 -3.92 -7.33 24.03
N ALA A 161 -4.11 -6.24 23.28
CA ALA A 161 -5.00 -6.22 22.14
C ALA A 161 -4.67 -7.35 21.16
N PRO A 162 -5.69 -8.08 20.66
CA PRO A 162 -5.47 -9.13 19.68
C PRO A 162 -4.87 -8.56 18.39
N PRO A 163 -4.17 -9.38 17.60
CA PRO A 163 -3.69 -8.95 16.29
C PRO A 163 -4.87 -8.50 15.43
N PRO A 164 -4.66 -7.53 14.52
CA PRO A 164 -5.69 -7.13 13.58
C PRO A 164 -6.16 -8.35 12.79
N ARG A 165 -7.45 -8.36 12.46
CA ARG A 165 -7.99 -9.44 11.62
C ARG A 165 -7.25 -9.46 10.29
N PRO A 166 -6.95 -10.66 9.74
CA PRO A 166 -6.35 -10.74 8.41
C PRO A 166 -7.27 -10.05 7.40
N LEU A 167 -6.67 -9.41 6.40
CA LEU A 167 -7.43 -8.78 5.33
C LEU A 167 -8.26 -9.84 4.59
N PRO A 168 -9.49 -9.51 4.19
CA PRO A 168 -10.26 -10.34 3.29
C PRO A 168 -9.47 -10.67 2.03
N ARG A 169 -9.69 -11.86 1.45
CA ARG A 169 -8.86 -12.37 0.37
C ARG A 169 -8.81 -11.44 -0.84
N ALA A 170 -9.95 -10.94 -1.29
CA ALA A 170 -10.01 -10.04 -2.44
C ALA A 170 -9.24 -8.73 -2.19
N VAL A 171 -9.37 -8.16 -1.00
CA VAL A 171 -8.65 -6.95 -0.57
C VAL A 171 -7.14 -7.19 -0.53
N HIS A 172 -6.73 -8.33 0.05
CA HIS A 172 -5.32 -8.70 0.13
C HIS A 172 -4.71 -8.86 -1.27
N MET A 173 -5.40 -9.56 -2.18
CA MET A 173 -4.92 -9.75 -3.56
C MET A 173 -4.84 -8.43 -4.32
N ALA A 174 -5.84 -7.56 -4.21
CA ALA A 174 -5.85 -6.24 -4.84
C ALA A 174 -4.67 -5.37 -4.33
N ASN A 175 -4.51 -5.28 -3.00
CA ASN A 175 -3.44 -4.49 -2.39
C ASN A 175 -2.04 -5.01 -2.75
N THR A 176 -1.84 -6.33 -2.72
CA THR A 176 -0.56 -6.94 -3.05
C THR A 176 -0.18 -6.73 -4.52
N ALA A 177 -1.14 -6.89 -5.44
CA ALA A 177 -0.88 -6.68 -6.86
C ALA A 177 -0.56 -5.22 -7.17
N PHE A 178 -1.24 -4.27 -6.52
CA PHE A 178 -0.93 -2.85 -6.64
C PHE A 178 0.49 -2.52 -6.14
N LEU A 179 0.87 -3.03 -4.95
CA LEU A 179 2.19 -2.81 -4.40
C LEU A 179 3.30 -3.43 -5.26
N ALA A 180 3.09 -4.65 -5.79
CA ALA A 180 4.04 -5.29 -6.67
C ALA A 180 4.29 -4.48 -7.95
N GLN A 181 3.24 -3.93 -8.55
CA GLN A 181 3.39 -3.08 -9.74
C GLN A 181 4.07 -1.75 -9.44
N ALA A 182 3.77 -1.13 -8.31
CA ALA A 182 4.43 0.12 -7.90
C ALA A 182 5.94 -0.07 -7.71
N HIS A 183 6.39 -1.26 -7.27
CA HIS A 183 7.81 -1.60 -7.16
C HIS A 183 8.45 -1.86 -8.52
N GLU A 184 7.77 -2.58 -9.43
CA GLU A 184 8.27 -2.83 -10.78
C GLU A 184 8.41 -1.54 -11.61
N GLU A 185 7.54 -0.56 -11.42
CA GLU A 185 7.64 0.75 -12.04
C GLU A 185 8.86 1.51 -11.50
N ASN A 186 9.15 1.41 -10.22
CA ASN A 186 10.33 2.00 -9.59
C ASN A 186 11.64 1.35 -10.09
N ASP A 187 11.65 0.03 -10.28
CA ASP A 187 12.82 -0.71 -10.78
C ASP A 187 13.01 -0.57 -12.30
N SER A 188 11.92 -0.41 -13.06
CA SER A 188 11.95 -0.37 -14.54
C SER A 188 12.39 0.99 -15.11
N GLU A 189 12.32 2.07 -14.36
CA GLU A 189 12.87 3.38 -14.78
C GLU A 189 14.41 3.35 -14.95
N GLY A 190 15.08 2.29 -14.50
CA GLY A 190 16.54 2.09 -14.66
C GLY A 190 16.99 1.46 -15.98
N THR A 191 16.11 0.85 -16.76
CA THR A 191 16.50 0.14 -17.98
C THR A 191 15.74 0.68 -19.21
N LEU A 192 16.31 1.69 -19.84
CA LEU A 192 15.84 2.20 -21.15
C LEU A 192 16.12 1.17 -22.24
N THR A 193 15.27 0.17 -22.40
CA THR A 193 15.13 -0.55 -23.66
C THR A 193 13.99 0.09 -24.44
N ARG A 194 14.39 0.90 -25.44
CA ARG A 194 13.49 1.39 -26.49
C ARG A 194 12.81 0.19 -27.16
N HIS A 195 11.53 0.02 -27.00
CA HIS A 195 10.56 -0.56 -27.94
C HIS A 195 9.23 -0.88 -27.21
N SER A 196 8.54 0.18 -26.79
CA SER A 196 7.07 0.31 -26.74
C SER A 196 6.79 1.69 -26.15
N ALA A 197 5.99 2.48 -26.84
CA ALA A 197 5.53 3.74 -26.28
C ALA A 197 4.89 3.46 -24.90
N PRO A 198 5.28 4.20 -23.84
CA PRO A 198 4.65 4.03 -22.54
C PRO A 198 3.15 4.25 -22.74
N ALA A 199 2.34 3.32 -22.22
CA ALA A 199 0.91 3.56 -22.11
C ALA A 199 0.75 4.85 -21.28
N GLU A 200 0.09 5.87 -21.84
CA GLU A 200 -0.23 7.05 -21.07
C GLU A 200 -0.93 6.61 -19.78
N PRO A 201 -0.45 7.07 -18.63
CA PRO A 201 -1.09 6.72 -17.37
C PRO A 201 -2.54 7.19 -17.45
N ALA A 202 -3.46 6.31 -17.02
CA ALA A 202 -4.88 6.67 -16.97
C ALA A 202 -5.06 7.98 -16.22
N ALA A 203 -5.83 8.92 -16.78
CA ALA A 203 -6.08 10.20 -16.14
C ALA A 203 -6.54 9.99 -14.68
N PRO A 204 -6.08 10.81 -13.72
CA PRO A 204 -6.54 10.70 -12.35
C PRO A 204 -8.07 10.68 -12.30
N GLY A 205 -8.65 9.69 -11.61
CA GLY A 205 -10.12 9.53 -11.49
C GLY A 205 -10.82 8.90 -12.71
N ALA A 206 -10.10 8.47 -13.75
CA ALA A 206 -10.70 7.69 -14.82
C ALA A 206 -11.20 6.33 -14.30
N VAL A 207 -12.42 5.94 -14.71
CA VAL A 207 -13.02 4.67 -14.34
C VAL A 207 -12.66 3.64 -15.42
N MET A 208 -11.84 2.67 -15.05
CA MET A 208 -11.47 1.56 -15.93
C MET A 208 -12.37 0.37 -15.69
N CYS A 209 -13.05 -0.13 -16.72
CA CYS A 209 -14.08 -1.17 -16.60
C CYS A 209 -13.76 -2.46 -17.37
N ALA A 210 -12.75 -2.43 -18.21
CA ALA A 210 -12.44 -3.53 -19.13
C ALA A 210 -10.98 -3.54 -19.56
N THR A 211 -10.60 -4.56 -20.35
CA THR A 211 -9.33 -4.63 -21.06
C THR A 211 -9.51 -4.88 -22.55
N ARG A 212 -8.59 -4.40 -23.35
CA ARG A 212 -8.44 -4.73 -24.77
C ARG A 212 -6.95 -4.82 -25.12
N GLY A 213 -6.55 -5.97 -25.65
CA GLY A 213 -5.14 -6.17 -26.02
C GLY A 213 -4.16 -5.95 -24.87
N GLY A 214 -4.56 -6.27 -23.64
CA GLY A 214 -3.72 -6.12 -22.44
C GLY A 214 -3.66 -4.68 -21.88
N ARG A 215 -4.50 -3.75 -22.33
CA ARG A 215 -4.62 -2.38 -21.80
C ARG A 215 -5.98 -2.17 -21.17
N GLU A 216 -6.05 -1.40 -20.09
CA GLU A 216 -7.31 -1.00 -19.48
C GLU A 216 -8.07 -0.03 -20.39
N ILE A 217 -9.40 -0.13 -20.38
CA ILE A 217 -10.35 0.69 -21.13
C ILE A 217 -11.24 1.43 -20.15
N SER A 218 -11.38 2.75 -20.38
CA SER A 218 -12.27 3.62 -19.66
C SER A 218 -13.75 3.30 -19.92
N VAL A 219 -14.59 3.60 -18.94
CA VAL A 219 -16.07 3.55 -19.05
C VAL A 219 -16.60 4.44 -20.19
N ASP A 220 -15.84 5.40 -20.66
CA ASP A 220 -16.18 6.24 -21.83
C ASP A 220 -16.45 5.42 -23.07
N ALA A 221 -15.82 4.25 -23.21
CA ALA A 221 -16.08 3.31 -24.31
C ALA A 221 -17.49 2.69 -24.26
N LEU A 222 -18.14 2.69 -23.08
CA LEU A 222 -19.52 2.24 -22.88
C LEU A 222 -20.55 3.36 -23.08
N ALA A 223 -20.12 4.61 -23.24
CA ALA A 223 -20.98 5.77 -23.45
C ALA A 223 -21.46 5.85 -24.90
N VAL A 224 -22.12 4.81 -25.36
CA VAL A 224 -22.64 4.67 -26.73
C VAL A 224 -24.01 5.32 -26.85
N PRO A 225 -24.29 6.17 -27.87
CA PRO A 225 -25.62 6.70 -28.11
C PRO A 225 -26.65 5.58 -28.23
N GLY A 226 -27.71 5.64 -27.45
CA GLY A 226 -28.70 4.56 -27.30
C GLY A 226 -28.44 3.65 -26.10
N GLY A 227 -27.31 3.83 -25.40
CA GLY A 227 -26.91 2.95 -24.27
C GLY A 227 -26.58 1.53 -24.72
N ILE A 228 -26.23 0.68 -23.76
CA ILE A 228 -25.93 -0.73 -24.02
C ILE A 228 -26.63 -1.64 -23.03
N ALA A 229 -27.23 -2.72 -23.52
CA ALA A 229 -27.75 -3.76 -22.64
C ALA A 229 -26.74 -4.90 -22.46
N TRP A 230 -26.58 -5.36 -21.24
CA TRP A 230 -25.79 -6.53 -20.91
C TRP A 230 -26.68 -7.69 -20.51
N SER A 231 -26.51 -8.80 -21.24
CA SER A 231 -27.14 -10.06 -20.95
C SER A 231 -26.10 -11.17 -20.76
N GLY A 232 -26.56 -12.39 -20.47
CA GLY A 232 -25.68 -13.54 -20.28
C GLY A 232 -25.19 -13.73 -18.85
N PRO A 233 -24.46 -14.83 -18.59
CA PRO A 233 -24.12 -15.28 -17.23
C PRO A 233 -23.09 -14.38 -16.52
N GLY A 234 -22.35 -13.55 -17.24
CA GLY A 234 -21.37 -12.62 -16.69
C GLY A 234 -21.89 -11.20 -16.44
N ALA A 235 -23.10 -10.86 -16.92
CA ALA A 235 -23.61 -9.48 -16.90
C ALA A 235 -23.64 -8.87 -15.48
N ASP A 236 -24.20 -9.58 -14.49
CA ASP A 236 -24.27 -9.12 -13.11
C ASP A 236 -22.89 -9.03 -12.46
N ALA A 237 -21.95 -9.91 -12.83
CA ALA A 237 -20.58 -9.86 -12.34
C ALA A 237 -19.81 -8.65 -12.91
N ALA A 238 -20.04 -8.32 -14.18
CA ALA A 238 -19.48 -7.14 -14.81
C ALA A 238 -20.06 -5.84 -14.22
N ALA A 239 -21.38 -5.80 -13.97
CA ALA A 239 -22.02 -4.65 -13.33
C ALA A 239 -21.48 -4.40 -11.91
N ARG A 240 -21.24 -5.47 -11.12
CA ARG A 240 -20.57 -5.35 -9.82
C ARG A 240 -19.15 -4.79 -9.93
N ALA A 241 -18.38 -5.30 -10.90
CA ALA A 241 -17.01 -4.82 -11.13
C ALA A 241 -16.99 -3.35 -11.53
N LEU A 242 -17.91 -2.92 -12.40
CA LEU A 242 -18.05 -1.50 -12.77
C LEU A 242 -18.40 -0.62 -11.57
N ALA A 243 -19.32 -1.05 -10.71
CA ALA A 243 -19.66 -0.29 -9.51
C ALA A 243 -18.44 -0.10 -8.59
N ILE A 244 -17.66 -1.17 -8.34
CA ILE A 244 -16.41 -1.10 -7.56
C ILE A 244 -15.38 -0.22 -8.26
N ALA A 245 -15.27 -0.26 -9.58
CA ALA A 245 -14.35 0.59 -10.34
C ALA A 245 -14.67 2.08 -10.20
N VAL A 246 -15.96 2.46 -10.24
CA VAL A 246 -16.39 3.85 -10.01
C VAL A 246 -16.02 4.31 -8.60
N LEU A 247 -16.32 3.50 -7.59
CA LEU A 247 -15.98 3.80 -6.20
C LEU A 247 -14.47 3.86 -5.96
N GLY A 248 -13.70 2.95 -6.54
CA GLY A 248 -12.25 2.95 -6.47
C GLY A 248 -11.62 4.17 -7.17
N ALA A 249 -12.17 4.59 -8.31
CA ALA A 249 -11.72 5.80 -9.00
C ALA A 249 -11.93 7.05 -8.15
N ALA A 250 -13.06 7.15 -7.44
CA ALA A 250 -13.31 8.23 -6.51
C ALA A 250 -12.30 8.26 -5.34
N GLN A 251 -11.90 7.11 -4.81
CA GLN A 251 -10.91 7.05 -3.73
C GLN A 251 -9.53 7.57 -4.16
N ARG A 252 -9.14 7.35 -5.42
CA ARG A 252 -7.87 7.85 -5.96
C ARG A 252 -7.81 9.37 -6.14
N LEU A 253 -8.96 10.03 -6.21
CA LEU A 253 -9.06 11.48 -6.39
C LEU A 253 -9.13 12.25 -5.08
N ARG A 254 -9.40 11.59 -3.96
CA ARG A 254 -9.54 12.30 -2.67
C ARG A 254 -8.35 13.22 -2.41
N PRO A 255 -8.58 14.44 -1.88
CA PRO A 255 -9.87 15.00 -1.44
C PRO A 255 -10.75 15.62 -2.55
N GLU A 256 -10.34 15.58 -3.82
CA GLU A 256 -11.11 16.14 -4.93
C GLU A 256 -12.44 15.39 -5.14
N PRO A 257 -13.47 16.05 -5.69
CA PRO A 257 -14.75 15.43 -5.98
C PRO A 257 -14.60 14.35 -7.07
N PRO A 258 -15.44 13.28 -7.06
CA PRO A 258 -15.40 12.22 -8.03
C PRO A 258 -15.71 12.73 -9.45
N ARG A 259 -14.98 12.26 -10.45
CA ARG A 259 -15.22 12.57 -11.87
C ARG A 259 -16.35 11.75 -12.51
N ALA A 260 -16.75 10.66 -11.86
CA ALA A 260 -17.87 9.83 -12.28
C ALA A 260 -18.76 9.50 -11.09
N ARG A 261 -20.07 9.40 -11.34
CA ARG A 261 -21.08 9.04 -10.34
C ARG A 261 -21.91 7.87 -10.85
N LEU A 262 -22.03 6.83 -10.06
CA LEU A 262 -22.93 5.71 -10.28
C LEU A 262 -24.32 6.07 -9.76
N LEU A 263 -25.33 5.91 -10.62
CA LEU A 263 -26.75 5.97 -10.28
C LEU A 263 -27.31 4.55 -10.41
N ILE A 264 -27.88 4.04 -9.33
CA ILE A 264 -28.38 2.67 -9.31
C ILE A 264 -29.72 2.62 -8.54
N PRO A 265 -30.81 2.15 -9.18
CA PRO A 265 -32.08 1.89 -8.50
C PRO A 265 -31.93 0.80 -7.43
N THR A 266 -32.68 0.93 -6.33
CA THR A 266 -32.66 -0.03 -5.21
C THR A 266 -32.89 -1.47 -5.66
N ALA A 267 -33.78 -1.70 -6.65
CA ALA A 267 -34.04 -3.02 -7.20
C ALA A 267 -32.80 -3.62 -7.88
N ALA A 268 -32.11 -2.85 -8.73
CA ALA A 268 -30.89 -3.25 -9.41
C ALA A 268 -29.74 -3.47 -8.40
N ALA A 269 -29.60 -2.59 -7.40
CA ALA A 269 -28.60 -2.75 -6.33
C ALA A 269 -28.84 -4.05 -5.53
N ALA A 270 -30.07 -4.36 -5.18
CA ALA A 270 -30.44 -5.59 -4.49
C ALA A 270 -30.13 -6.84 -5.34
N ARG A 271 -30.44 -6.82 -6.63
CA ARG A 271 -30.07 -7.88 -7.58
C ARG A 271 -28.55 -8.09 -7.63
N LEU A 272 -27.79 -7.02 -7.72
CA LEU A 272 -26.34 -7.05 -7.77
C LEU A 272 -25.69 -7.31 -6.41
N GLN A 273 -26.46 -7.35 -5.32
CA GLN A 273 -25.96 -7.47 -3.94
C GLN A 273 -24.94 -6.36 -3.60
N ILE A 274 -25.18 -5.16 -4.12
CA ILE A 274 -24.38 -3.96 -3.82
C ILE A 274 -25.10 -3.23 -2.68
N ASP A 275 -24.54 -3.32 -1.48
CA ASP A 275 -25.03 -2.60 -0.31
C ASP A 275 -24.25 -1.28 -0.18
N THR A 276 -24.86 -0.19 -0.62
CA THR A 276 -24.29 1.15 -0.46
C THR A 276 -25.23 1.99 0.39
N ASP A 277 -25.06 1.95 1.69
CA ASP A 277 -25.84 2.79 2.64
C ASP A 277 -25.59 4.28 2.46
N GLY A 278 -25.84 4.82 1.27
CA GLY A 278 -25.97 6.26 0.99
C GLY A 278 -24.79 7.15 1.37
N GLY A 279 -23.61 6.61 1.62
CA GLY A 279 -22.47 7.35 2.17
C GLY A 279 -21.28 7.53 1.25
N LEU A 280 -21.29 6.94 0.08
CA LEU A 280 -20.19 7.04 -0.87
C LEU A 280 -20.50 8.11 -1.92
N ALA A 281 -19.72 9.19 -1.96
CA ALA A 281 -19.97 10.35 -2.81
C ALA A 281 -20.12 10.01 -4.31
N ALA A 282 -19.47 8.92 -4.76
CA ALA A 282 -19.51 8.47 -6.14
C ALA A 282 -20.66 7.49 -6.45
N CYS A 283 -21.53 7.16 -5.49
CA CYS A 283 -22.68 6.28 -5.71
C CYS A 283 -23.95 6.89 -5.12
N THR A 284 -24.99 6.96 -5.92
CA THR A 284 -26.33 7.40 -5.50
C THR A 284 -27.31 6.24 -5.67
N LEU A 285 -27.79 5.72 -4.55
CA LEU A 285 -28.88 4.75 -4.54
C LEU A 285 -30.20 5.50 -4.70
N THR A 286 -30.97 5.14 -5.73
CA THR A 286 -32.28 5.77 -5.99
C THR A 286 -33.39 4.80 -5.62
N ARG A 287 -34.55 5.34 -5.19
CA ARG A 287 -35.69 4.52 -4.78
C ARG A 287 -36.22 3.63 -5.92
N ASP A 288 -36.19 4.13 -7.16
CA ASP A 288 -36.68 3.47 -8.38
C ASP A 288 -35.94 4.02 -9.62
N CYS A 289 -36.24 3.45 -10.78
CA CYS A 289 -35.65 3.85 -12.05
C CYS A 289 -36.10 5.26 -12.48
N GLU A 290 -37.34 5.67 -12.18
CA GLU A 290 -37.84 7.01 -12.52
C GLU A 290 -37.03 8.09 -11.79
N HIS A 291 -36.77 7.92 -10.50
CA HIS A 291 -35.95 8.84 -9.74
C HIS A 291 -34.49 8.87 -10.24
N ALA A 292 -33.94 7.74 -10.69
CA ALA A 292 -32.63 7.72 -11.33
C ALA A 292 -32.62 8.56 -12.61
N LEU A 293 -33.64 8.41 -13.45
CA LEU A 293 -33.79 9.19 -14.68
C LEU A 293 -33.93 10.69 -14.42
N ASP A 294 -34.71 11.08 -13.39
CA ASP A 294 -34.80 12.51 -12.97
C ASP A 294 -33.41 13.11 -12.65
N LEU A 295 -32.57 12.34 -11.93
CA LEU A 295 -31.22 12.79 -11.58
C LEU A 295 -30.29 12.85 -12.81
N VAL A 296 -30.41 11.90 -13.75
CA VAL A 296 -29.66 11.92 -15.02
C VAL A 296 -30.05 13.13 -15.85
N GLU A 297 -31.36 13.41 -16.00
CA GLU A 297 -31.85 14.55 -16.74
C GLU A 297 -31.37 15.87 -16.15
N GLN A 298 -31.38 15.99 -14.81
CA GLN A 298 -30.80 17.17 -14.11
C GLN A 298 -29.31 17.32 -14.40
N SER A 299 -28.55 16.18 -14.40
CA SER A 299 -27.11 16.19 -14.73
C SER A 299 -26.88 16.64 -16.18
N LEU A 300 -27.67 16.12 -17.14
CA LEU A 300 -27.59 16.52 -18.55
C LEU A 300 -27.88 18.00 -18.76
N LEU A 301 -28.89 18.55 -18.08
CA LEU A 301 -29.19 19.99 -18.10
C LEU A 301 -28.03 20.82 -17.53
N HIS A 302 -27.36 20.31 -16.50
CA HIS A 302 -26.19 20.98 -15.95
C HIS A 302 -25.01 21.00 -16.93
N HIS A 303 -24.71 19.87 -17.58
CA HIS A 303 -23.69 19.78 -18.63
C HIS A 303 -23.99 20.72 -19.79
N ALA A 304 -25.26 20.77 -20.25
CA ALA A 304 -25.69 21.66 -21.35
C ALA A 304 -25.47 23.16 -20.99
N ARG A 305 -25.86 23.56 -19.79
CA ARG A 305 -25.66 24.95 -19.34
C ARG A 305 -24.18 25.35 -19.28
N LEU A 306 -23.30 24.44 -18.89
CA LEU A 306 -21.87 24.71 -18.84
C LEU A 306 -21.26 24.80 -20.26
N ALA A 307 -21.78 24.01 -21.21
CA ALA A 307 -21.37 24.10 -22.59
C ALA A 307 -21.78 25.44 -23.22
N ASP A 308 -23.01 25.92 -22.96
CA ASP A 308 -23.51 27.20 -23.48
C ASP A 308 -22.75 28.41 -22.91
N THR A 309 -22.27 28.33 -21.65
CA THR A 309 -21.49 29.46 -21.05
C THR A 309 -20.03 29.50 -21.57
N GLY A 310 -19.56 28.50 -22.26
CA GLY A 310 -18.21 28.45 -22.87
C GLY A 310 -18.10 29.14 -24.24
N ASP A 311 -19.21 29.47 -24.90
CA ASP A 311 -19.26 30.12 -26.24
C ASP A 311 -19.22 31.66 -26.18
N ASP A 312 -19.32 32.27 -25.02
CA ASP A 312 -19.13 33.73 -24.86
C ASP A 312 -17.63 34.09 -24.94
N HIS A 313 -17.21 34.51 -26.09
CA HIS A 313 -15.82 34.72 -26.56
C HIS A 313 -15.02 35.82 -25.85
N ASP A 314 -15.48 36.40 -24.72
CA ASP A 314 -14.82 37.56 -24.11
C ASP A 314 -14.14 37.29 -22.72
N HIS A 315 -14.22 36.09 -22.20
CA HIS A 315 -13.51 35.75 -20.96
C HIS A 315 -12.59 34.53 -21.20
N ALA A 316 -11.29 34.72 -20.95
CA ALA A 316 -10.34 33.60 -20.92
C ALA A 316 -10.91 32.49 -20.04
N PRO A 317 -10.84 31.20 -20.46
CA PRO A 317 -11.36 30.10 -19.65
C PRO A 317 -10.66 30.12 -18.29
N GLU A 318 -11.43 30.31 -17.21
CA GLU A 318 -10.91 30.08 -15.86
C GLU A 318 -10.45 28.62 -15.78
N PRO A 319 -9.16 28.38 -15.54
CA PRO A 319 -8.59 27.02 -15.60
C PRO A 319 -9.06 26.11 -14.46
N ASP A 320 -9.89 26.61 -13.53
CA ASP A 320 -10.19 25.95 -12.25
C ASP A 320 -11.66 25.60 -12.03
N ARG A 321 -12.51 25.65 -13.06
CA ARG A 321 -13.91 25.25 -12.89
C ARG A 321 -14.04 23.73 -13.00
N PRO A 322 -14.38 23.00 -11.92
CA PRO A 322 -14.51 21.56 -11.98
C PRO A 322 -15.63 21.17 -12.95
N SER A 323 -15.30 20.34 -13.95
CA SER A 323 -16.31 19.75 -14.83
C SER A 323 -17.27 18.88 -13.99
N PRO A 324 -18.58 18.87 -14.31
CA PRO A 324 -19.52 18.01 -13.61
C PRO A 324 -19.17 16.53 -13.81
N PRO A 325 -19.44 15.68 -12.82
CA PRO A 325 -19.10 14.28 -12.91
C PRO A 325 -19.93 13.59 -14.01
N MET A 326 -19.29 12.67 -14.75
CA MET A 326 -19.98 11.76 -15.67
C MET A 326 -21.02 10.94 -14.92
N SER A 327 -22.24 10.85 -15.41
CA SER A 327 -23.27 9.98 -14.87
C SER A 327 -23.20 8.58 -15.47
N ILE A 328 -23.19 7.54 -14.64
CA ILE A 328 -23.25 6.14 -15.05
C ILE A 328 -24.52 5.54 -14.46
N LEU A 329 -25.49 5.20 -15.31
CA LEU A 329 -26.75 4.59 -14.89
C LEU A 329 -26.70 3.08 -15.10
N LEU A 330 -26.88 2.31 -14.03
CA LEU A 330 -27.13 0.87 -14.06
C LEU A 330 -28.60 0.64 -13.74
N ALA A 331 -29.39 0.16 -14.70
CA ALA A 331 -30.82 -0.05 -14.51
C ALA A 331 -31.28 -1.39 -15.10
N ASP A 332 -32.32 -1.96 -14.50
CA ASP A 332 -33.04 -3.09 -15.11
C ASP A 332 -33.99 -2.57 -16.18
N ASP A 333 -34.25 -3.39 -17.23
CA ASP A 333 -35.26 -3.10 -18.22
C ASP A 333 -36.65 -3.33 -17.61
N HIS A 334 -37.44 -2.27 -17.55
CA HIS A 334 -38.83 -2.33 -17.04
C HIS A 334 -39.80 -1.68 -18.04
N PRO A 335 -40.92 -2.30 -18.37
CA PRO A 335 -41.86 -1.79 -19.38
C PRO A 335 -42.28 -0.35 -19.13
N ASP A 336 -42.55 0.03 -17.87
CA ASP A 336 -43.07 1.36 -17.52
C ASP A 336 -42.04 2.49 -17.74
N THR A 337 -40.73 2.20 -17.66
CA THR A 337 -39.66 3.20 -17.78
C THR A 337 -38.86 3.10 -19.06
N ARG A 338 -39.12 2.06 -19.89
CA ARG A 338 -38.30 1.72 -21.06
C ARG A 338 -38.20 2.85 -22.08
N ASP A 339 -39.34 3.49 -22.43
CA ASP A 339 -39.36 4.56 -23.43
C ASP A 339 -38.54 5.79 -22.93
N ARG A 340 -38.68 6.17 -21.65
CA ARG A 340 -37.95 7.25 -21.05
C ARG A 340 -36.47 6.91 -20.93
N LEU A 341 -36.15 5.68 -20.50
CA LEU A 341 -34.79 5.17 -20.43
C LEU A 341 -34.10 5.20 -21.80
N GLY A 342 -34.83 4.77 -22.86
CA GLY A 342 -34.37 4.85 -24.24
C GLY A 342 -34.08 6.29 -24.70
N ALA A 343 -34.98 7.22 -24.39
CA ALA A 343 -34.79 8.65 -24.72
C ALA A 343 -33.56 9.23 -24.04
N VAL A 344 -33.34 8.92 -22.78
CA VAL A 344 -32.16 9.35 -22.01
C VAL A 344 -30.90 8.67 -22.55
N ALA A 345 -30.95 7.37 -22.88
CA ALA A 345 -29.81 6.63 -23.41
C ALA A 345 -29.30 7.17 -24.77
N HIS A 346 -30.16 7.79 -25.57
CA HIS A 346 -29.73 8.48 -26.80
C HIS A 346 -28.79 9.68 -26.53
N ARG A 347 -28.74 10.19 -25.31
CA ARG A 347 -27.84 11.25 -24.87
C ARG A 347 -26.50 10.76 -24.31
N CYS A 348 -26.23 9.46 -24.37
CA CYS A 348 -24.95 8.89 -23.95
C CYS A 348 -23.82 9.51 -24.78
N ALA A 349 -22.80 10.00 -24.07
CA ALA A 349 -21.59 10.56 -24.65
C ALA A 349 -20.43 10.41 -23.63
N PRO A 350 -19.20 10.21 -24.10
CA PRO A 350 -17.99 10.18 -23.26
C PRO A 350 -17.90 11.39 -22.33
N GLY A 351 -17.56 11.17 -21.07
CA GLY A 351 -17.46 12.22 -20.06
C GLY A 351 -18.80 12.80 -19.57
N VAL A 352 -19.93 12.41 -20.13
CA VAL A 352 -21.27 12.95 -19.79
C VAL A 352 -22.18 11.89 -19.20
N LEU A 353 -22.46 10.84 -19.97
CA LEU A 353 -23.43 9.80 -19.59
C LEU A 353 -23.08 8.46 -20.21
N ALA A 354 -23.14 7.40 -19.43
CA ALA A 354 -23.23 6.02 -19.89
C ALA A 354 -24.47 5.35 -19.27
N VAL A 355 -25.25 4.66 -20.09
CA VAL A 355 -26.42 3.89 -19.65
C VAL A 355 -26.19 2.41 -19.96
N ILE A 356 -26.20 1.60 -18.91
CA ILE A 356 -26.10 0.14 -18.98
C ILE A 356 -27.41 -0.46 -18.49
N VAL A 357 -28.10 -1.20 -19.38
CA VAL A 357 -29.35 -1.88 -19.08
C VAL A 357 -29.07 -3.34 -18.80
N LEU A 358 -29.62 -3.91 -17.74
CA LEU A 358 -29.34 -5.26 -17.30
C LEU A 358 -30.50 -6.21 -17.62
N GLY A 359 -30.16 -7.42 -18.07
CA GLY A 359 -31.10 -8.53 -18.14
C GLY A 359 -32.06 -8.52 -19.32
N THR A 360 -31.78 -7.75 -20.37
CA THR A 360 -32.58 -7.75 -21.59
C THR A 360 -31.74 -8.00 -22.83
N ASP A 361 -32.30 -8.72 -23.80
CA ASP A 361 -31.72 -8.91 -25.14
C ASP A 361 -32.45 -8.04 -26.18
N ASP A 362 -33.53 -7.38 -25.77
CA ASP A 362 -34.37 -6.53 -26.62
C ASP A 362 -34.03 -5.07 -26.41
N TRP A 363 -32.79 -4.68 -26.75
CA TRP A 363 -32.27 -3.32 -26.68
C TRP A 363 -31.50 -3.00 -27.96
N PRO A 364 -31.52 -1.74 -28.49
CA PRO A 364 -30.87 -1.40 -29.76
C PRO A 364 -29.39 -1.83 -29.86
N HIS A 365 -28.61 -1.64 -28.76
CA HIS A 365 -27.27 -2.16 -28.66
C HIS A 365 -27.22 -3.14 -27.49
N HIS A 366 -27.19 -4.41 -27.78
CA HIS A 366 -27.04 -5.41 -26.71
C HIS A 366 -25.81 -6.28 -26.91
N ALA A 367 -25.25 -6.74 -25.83
CA ALA A 367 -24.06 -7.57 -25.80
C ALA A 367 -24.20 -8.69 -24.75
N CYS A 368 -23.81 -9.88 -25.14
CA CYS A 368 -23.74 -11.02 -24.23
C CYS A 368 -22.38 -10.97 -23.50
N VAL A 369 -22.42 -11.07 -22.17
CA VAL A 369 -21.24 -11.12 -21.29
C VAL A 369 -21.09 -12.55 -20.77
N THR A 370 -19.98 -13.18 -21.08
CA THR A 370 -19.63 -14.51 -20.59
C THR A 370 -19.10 -14.45 -19.16
N THR A 371 -18.98 -15.59 -18.49
CA THR A 371 -18.49 -15.67 -17.10
C THR A 371 -17.06 -15.20 -16.91
N ASP A 372 -16.26 -15.20 -17.97
CA ASP A 372 -14.87 -14.68 -17.99
C ASP A 372 -14.79 -13.19 -18.38
N GLY A 373 -15.93 -12.54 -18.62
CA GLY A 373 -16.02 -11.13 -18.95
C GLY A 373 -15.95 -10.80 -20.44
N THR A 374 -15.83 -11.80 -21.33
CA THR A 374 -15.80 -11.56 -22.77
C THR A 374 -17.12 -10.92 -23.22
N LEU A 375 -17.03 -9.73 -23.81
CA LEU A 375 -18.17 -8.96 -24.31
C LEU A 375 -18.38 -9.26 -25.79
N THR A 376 -19.53 -9.82 -26.14
CA THR A 376 -19.90 -10.13 -27.52
C THR A 376 -21.10 -9.29 -27.94
N PRO A 377 -20.89 -8.16 -28.65
CA PRO A 377 -21.99 -7.35 -29.19
C PRO A 377 -22.76 -8.12 -30.25
N SER A 378 -24.09 -8.00 -30.30
CA SER A 378 -24.94 -8.64 -31.30
C SER A 378 -24.67 -8.12 -32.70
N ASN A 379 -24.37 -6.83 -32.82
CA ASN A 379 -23.92 -6.22 -34.06
C ASN A 379 -22.61 -5.47 -33.85
N PRO A 380 -21.45 -6.13 -34.07
CA PRO A 380 -20.15 -5.49 -33.90
C PRO A 380 -19.88 -4.28 -34.81
N ALA A 381 -20.68 -4.10 -35.86
CA ALA A 381 -20.53 -2.96 -36.78
C ALA A 381 -21.07 -1.66 -36.16
N ASP A 382 -22.12 -1.75 -35.34
CA ASP A 382 -22.78 -0.60 -34.74
C ASP A 382 -21.98 -0.03 -33.56
N VAL A 383 -21.16 -0.87 -32.91
CA VAL A 383 -20.40 -0.48 -31.71
C VAL A 383 -18.93 -0.91 -31.83
N PRO A 384 -18.17 -0.31 -32.78
CA PRO A 384 -16.77 -0.70 -33.03
C PRO A 384 -15.87 -0.49 -31.79
N ALA A 385 -16.24 0.43 -30.90
CA ALA A 385 -15.55 0.69 -29.66
C ALA A 385 -15.57 -0.51 -28.67
N LEU A 386 -16.48 -1.47 -28.85
CA LEU A 386 -16.64 -2.62 -27.96
C LEU A 386 -16.11 -3.94 -28.55
N ARG A 387 -15.39 -3.88 -29.68
CA ARG A 387 -14.75 -5.07 -30.25
C ARG A 387 -13.57 -5.52 -29.39
N ASP A 388 -13.45 -6.83 -29.17
CA ASP A 388 -12.37 -7.46 -28.42
C ASP A 388 -12.20 -6.91 -27.01
N VAL A 389 -13.30 -6.48 -26.40
CA VAL A 389 -13.34 -5.99 -25.02
C VAL A 389 -13.62 -7.14 -24.07
N ASN A 390 -12.82 -7.20 -23.01
CA ASN A 390 -13.03 -8.11 -21.91
C ASN A 390 -13.34 -7.30 -20.64
N LEU A 391 -14.58 -7.34 -20.17
CA LEU A 391 -15.03 -6.64 -18.97
C LEU A 391 -14.40 -7.27 -17.72
N PHE A 392 -14.09 -6.46 -16.73
CA PHE A 392 -13.79 -6.99 -15.40
C PHE A 392 -15.06 -7.59 -14.80
N THR A 393 -14.88 -8.64 -14.00
CA THR A 393 -16.00 -9.39 -13.39
C THR A 393 -15.76 -9.61 -11.91
N LEU A 394 -16.79 -9.47 -11.08
CA LEU A 394 -16.75 -9.73 -9.66
C LEU A 394 -17.91 -10.62 -9.20
N ALA A 395 -17.58 -11.73 -8.57
CA ALA A 395 -18.55 -12.53 -7.84
C ALA A 395 -19.08 -11.77 -6.61
N PRO A 396 -20.24 -12.11 -6.05
CA PRO A 396 -20.83 -11.37 -4.93
C PRO A 396 -19.95 -11.25 -3.70
N HIS A 397 -19.28 -12.34 -3.30
CA HIS A 397 -18.44 -12.35 -2.09
C HIS A 397 -17.20 -11.44 -2.22
N PRO A 398 -16.34 -11.54 -3.25
CA PRO A 398 -15.26 -10.58 -3.46
C PRO A 398 -15.74 -9.12 -3.56
N ALA A 399 -16.88 -8.87 -4.22
CA ALA A 399 -17.44 -7.53 -4.30
C ALA A 399 -17.82 -6.97 -2.91
N SER A 400 -18.44 -7.79 -2.05
CA SER A 400 -18.76 -7.39 -0.67
C SER A 400 -17.50 -7.10 0.14
N GLU A 401 -16.43 -7.91 0.01
CA GLU A 401 -15.16 -7.65 0.71
C GLU A 401 -14.53 -6.31 0.32
N LEU A 402 -14.58 -5.97 -0.98
CA LEU A 402 -14.04 -4.71 -1.50
C LEU A 402 -14.91 -3.51 -1.07
N LEU A 403 -16.25 -3.66 -1.07
CA LEU A 403 -17.19 -2.64 -0.59
C LEU A 403 -17.00 -2.34 0.90
N ASP A 404 -16.79 -3.35 1.74
CA ASP A 404 -16.55 -3.17 3.18
C ASP A 404 -15.33 -2.27 3.44
N VAL A 405 -14.27 -2.40 2.63
CA VAL A 405 -13.08 -1.52 2.73
C VAL A 405 -13.39 -0.10 2.27
N LEU A 406 -14.11 0.05 1.15
CA LEU A 406 -14.52 1.36 0.64
C LEU A 406 -15.38 2.12 1.65
N HIS A 407 -16.31 1.44 2.34
CA HIS A 407 -17.10 2.03 3.42
C HIS A 407 -16.24 2.42 4.63
N SER A 408 -15.32 1.52 5.02
CA SER A 408 -14.43 1.77 6.16
C SER A 408 -13.50 2.98 5.94
N ALA A 409 -13.21 3.32 4.69
CA ALA A 409 -12.43 4.49 4.33
C ALA A 409 -13.12 5.84 4.61
N HIS A 410 -14.42 5.85 4.94
CA HIS A 410 -15.21 7.04 5.21
C HIS A 410 -15.60 7.22 6.69
N ASP A 411 -14.86 6.60 7.64
CA ASP A 411 -15.10 6.65 9.11
C ASP A 411 -16.54 6.24 9.51
N ARG A 412 -17.22 5.49 8.64
CA ARG A 412 -18.55 4.96 8.94
C ARG A 412 -18.38 3.54 9.43
N THR A 413 -18.62 3.33 10.71
CA THR A 413 -18.70 2.00 11.31
C THR A 413 -19.83 1.25 10.61
N PRO A 414 -19.58 0.13 9.92
CA PRO A 414 -20.68 -0.67 9.38
C PRO A 414 -21.60 -1.04 10.54
N SER A 415 -22.89 -0.74 10.41
CA SER A 415 -23.89 -1.01 11.45
C SER A 415 -23.82 -2.49 11.80
N VAL A 416 -23.39 -2.80 13.02
CA VAL A 416 -23.23 -4.17 13.55
C VAL A 416 -24.56 -4.94 13.49
N GLU A 417 -25.68 -4.24 13.38
CA GLU A 417 -27.04 -4.81 13.37
C GLU A 417 -27.39 -5.63 12.13
N ARG A 418 -26.70 -5.48 10.99
CA ARG A 418 -27.02 -6.24 9.76
C ARG A 418 -26.25 -7.54 9.59
N ARG A 419 -25.21 -7.78 10.37
CA ARG A 419 -24.46 -9.05 10.32
C ARG A 419 -25.21 -10.21 10.95
N ASP A 420 -26.17 -9.93 11.85
CA ASP A 420 -26.99 -10.97 12.54
C ASP A 420 -28.18 -11.47 11.70
N GLN A 421 -28.50 -10.79 10.58
CA GLN A 421 -29.62 -11.25 9.69
C GLN A 421 -29.17 -12.16 8.54
N ARG A 422 -27.88 -12.40 8.35
CA ARG A 422 -27.42 -13.48 7.48
C ARG A 422 -27.57 -14.77 8.25
N GLN A 423 -28.49 -15.64 7.78
CA GLN A 423 -28.93 -16.90 8.34
C GLN A 423 -27.86 -17.60 9.20
N PRO A 424 -28.20 -17.98 10.47
CA PRO A 424 -27.28 -18.78 11.25
C PRO A 424 -27.07 -20.10 10.52
N VAL A 425 -25.84 -20.34 10.09
CA VAL A 425 -25.41 -21.70 9.78
C VAL A 425 -25.68 -22.51 11.04
N HIS A 426 -26.58 -23.48 10.95
CA HIS A 426 -26.87 -24.42 12.02
C HIS A 426 -25.58 -25.18 12.31
N ILE A 427 -24.79 -24.66 13.25
CA ILE A 427 -23.69 -25.39 13.83
C ILE A 427 -24.33 -26.40 14.79
N VAL A 428 -24.38 -27.65 14.34
CA VAL A 428 -24.70 -28.77 15.23
C VAL A 428 -23.64 -28.77 16.33
N PRO A 429 -23.97 -28.63 17.62
CA PRO A 429 -23.00 -28.64 18.69
C PRO A 429 -22.31 -30.01 18.74
N ILE A 430 -21.02 -30.04 18.48
CA ILE A 430 -20.18 -31.21 18.82
C ILE A 430 -20.12 -31.25 20.31
N PRO A 431 -20.55 -32.37 20.98
CA PRO A 431 -20.44 -32.48 22.41
C PRO A 431 -18.99 -32.39 22.87
N PRO A 432 -18.68 -31.72 23.98
CA PRO A 432 -17.33 -31.59 24.48
C PRO A 432 -16.73 -32.98 24.74
N PRO A 433 -15.44 -33.19 24.41
CA PRO A 433 -14.78 -34.44 24.70
C PRO A 433 -14.74 -34.61 26.24
N THR A 434 -15.20 -35.76 26.69
CA THR A 434 -15.14 -36.20 28.11
C THR A 434 -13.68 -36.22 28.55
N PRO A 435 -13.30 -35.63 29.68
CA PRO A 435 -11.95 -35.68 30.17
C PRO A 435 -11.57 -37.15 30.52
N PRO A 436 -10.36 -37.60 30.13
CA PRO A 436 -9.91 -38.92 30.53
C PRO A 436 -9.74 -38.96 32.04
N THR A 437 -10.30 -39.99 32.62
CA THR A 437 -10.17 -40.38 34.05
C THR A 437 -8.69 -40.46 34.40
N ALA A 438 -8.32 -39.75 35.44
CA ALA A 438 -6.99 -39.78 35.99
C ALA A 438 -6.69 -41.17 36.60
N ASP A 439 -5.78 -41.90 36.04
CA ASP A 439 -5.05 -42.94 36.75
C ASP A 439 -3.84 -42.31 37.46
N ARG A 440 -3.91 -42.40 38.76
CA ARG A 440 -2.80 -42.12 39.68
C ARG A 440 -1.80 -43.25 39.54
N ASP A 441 -0.58 -42.89 39.24
CA ASP A 441 0.65 -43.42 39.84
C ASP A 441 1.85 -43.14 38.93
N PHE A 442 2.56 -42.07 39.23
CA PHE A 442 4.03 -42.11 39.11
C PHE A 442 4.61 -41.06 40.05
N ALA A 443 5.27 -41.59 41.07
CA ALA A 443 5.87 -40.89 42.16
C ALA A 443 7.01 -39.96 41.76
N ALA A 444 7.08 -38.88 42.49
CA ALA A 444 8.10 -37.89 42.61
C ALA A 444 9.54 -38.39 42.61
N VAL A 445 10.41 -37.69 41.89
CA VAL A 445 11.77 -37.40 42.34
C VAL A 445 11.96 -35.89 42.34
N HIS A 446 11.81 -35.33 43.52
CA HIS A 446 12.28 -33.98 43.82
C HIS A 446 13.80 -34.00 44.01
N ASN A 447 14.47 -33.10 43.35
CA ASN A 447 15.65 -32.50 43.98
C ASN A 447 15.53 -30.98 43.90
N SER A 448 15.08 -30.48 45.04
CA SER A 448 15.19 -29.08 45.42
C SER A 448 16.66 -28.78 45.73
N THR A 449 17.22 -27.79 45.06
CA THR A 449 18.32 -27.05 45.65
C THR A 449 18.08 -25.58 45.44
N THR A 450 17.45 -25.00 46.45
CA THR A 450 17.36 -23.55 46.64
C THR A 450 18.75 -23.06 47.02
N THR A 451 19.35 -22.28 46.16
CA THR A 451 20.47 -21.44 46.59
C THR A 451 20.11 -20.00 46.20
N ALA A 452 19.79 -19.26 47.28
CA ALA A 452 19.72 -17.83 47.26
C ALA A 452 21.13 -17.28 46.94
N LEU A 453 21.27 -16.57 45.84
CA LEU A 453 22.44 -15.76 45.58
C LEU A 453 22.03 -14.33 45.24
N SER A 454 22.63 -13.48 46.05
CA SER A 454 22.68 -12.05 46.12
C SER A 454 22.66 -11.33 44.76
N ARG A 455 21.93 -10.23 44.77
CA ARG A 455 22.03 -9.14 43.81
C ARG A 455 23.48 -8.72 43.57
N GLN A 456 23.94 -8.89 42.39
CA GLN A 456 24.98 -8.04 41.80
C GLN A 456 24.47 -7.59 40.46
N THR A 457 24.24 -6.30 40.33
CA THR A 457 24.05 -5.58 39.08
C THR A 457 25.34 -5.69 38.26
N GLY A 458 25.36 -6.66 37.39
CA GLY A 458 26.34 -6.82 36.36
C GLY A 458 25.58 -7.35 35.14
N HIS A 459 25.64 -6.65 34.02
CA HIS A 459 25.21 -7.17 32.75
C HIS A 459 25.92 -8.51 32.53
N ALA A 460 25.27 -9.62 32.88
CA ALA A 460 25.68 -10.94 32.46
C ALA A 460 25.54 -10.93 30.94
N GLU A 461 26.67 -10.89 30.23
CA GLU A 461 26.74 -11.23 28.81
C GLU A 461 26.20 -12.65 28.67
N ASP A 462 24.93 -12.73 28.24
CA ASP A 462 24.31 -13.98 27.80
C ASP A 462 25.25 -14.59 26.73
N PRO A 463 25.66 -15.87 26.80
CA PRO A 463 26.57 -16.47 25.84
C PRO A 463 25.97 -16.25 24.45
N ARG A 464 26.59 -15.38 23.66
CA ARG A 464 26.06 -14.94 22.37
C ARG A 464 25.76 -16.15 21.52
N LYS A 465 24.47 -16.34 21.21
CA LYS A 465 24.02 -17.42 20.31
C LYS A 465 24.80 -17.31 18.99
N PRO A 466 25.14 -18.44 18.36
CA PRO A 466 26.00 -18.43 17.16
C PRO A 466 25.38 -17.70 15.96
N VAL A 467 24.06 -17.45 15.96
CA VAL A 467 23.38 -16.69 14.90
C VAL A 467 22.39 -15.68 15.50
N THR A 468 22.39 -14.47 14.99
CA THR A 468 21.39 -13.45 15.30
C THR A 468 20.71 -13.02 14.02
N VAL A 469 19.37 -13.08 13.98
CA VAL A 469 18.53 -12.62 12.87
C VAL A 469 17.80 -11.37 13.31
N ARG A 470 17.98 -10.27 12.59
CA ARG A 470 17.26 -9.04 12.80
C ARG A 470 16.25 -8.84 11.68
N LEU A 471 15.01 -8.54 12.03
CA LEU A 471 13.90 -8.27 11.12
C LEU A 471 13.29 -6.90 11.35
N LEU A 472 13.46 -6.32 12.54
CA LEU A 472 12.90 -5.02 12.90
C LEU A 472 13.84 -3.91 12.39
N GLY A 473 13.40 -3.15 11.37
CA GLY A 473 14.21 -2.18 10.64
C GLY A 473 15.06 -2.77 9.53
N GLY A 474 14.59 -3.88 8.91
CA GLY A 474 15.22 -4.55 7.79
C GLY A 474 15.79 -5.94 8.11
N PHE A 475 15.97 -6.76 7.06
CA PHE A 475 16.45 -8.12 7.22
C PHE A 475 17.97 -8.20 7.24
N ARG A 476 18.55 -8.59 8.39
CA ARG A 476 19.98 -8.79 8.58
C ARG A 476 20.26 -10.09 9.35
N ILE A 477 21.32 -10.80 8.99
CA ILE A 477 21.77 -11.99 9.71
C ILE A 477 23.23 -11.79 10.11
N TYR A 478 23.52 -12.07 11.37
CA TYR A 478 24.86 -12.04 11.93
C TYR A 478 25.27 -13.44 12.37
N ALA A 479 26.47 -13.87 12.03
CA ALA A 479 26.99 -15.17 12.40
C ALA A 479 28.35 -15.05 13.10
N GLY A 480 28.54 -15.93 14.11
CA GLY A 480 29.77 -16.05 14.87
C GLY A 480 29.95 -15.03 15.98
N SER A 481 30.96 -15.24 16.80
CA SER A 481 31.31 -14.38 17.94
C SER A 481 31.77 -12.96 17.52
N THR A 482 32.11 -12.76 16.26
CA THR A 482 32.59 -11.47 15.72
C THR A 482 31.47 -10.54 15.29
N GLY A 483 30.20 -11.00 15.28
CA GLY A 483 29.06 -10.21 14.85
C GLY A 483 29.14 -9.78 13.37
N LYS A 484 29.86 -10.52 12.53
CA LYS A 484 29.97 -10.20 11.10
C LYS A 484 28.64 -10.47 10.41
N GLU A 485 28.15 -9.48 9.66
CA GLU A 485 26.96 -9.65 8.83
C GLU A 485 27.17 -10.74 7.78
N PHE A 486 26.22 -11.62 7.68
CA PHE A 486 26.22 -12.77 6.79
C PHE A 486 24.92 -12.75 5.99
N GLY A 487 24.97 -13.01 4.71
CA GLY A 487 23.72 -13.08 3.92
C GLY A 487 23.90 -12.83 2.44
N PHE A 488 25.09 -12.39 2.01
CA PHE A 488 25.38 -12.13 0.59
C PHE A 488 25.37 -13.38 -0.31
N GLY A 489 25.23 -14.59 0.24
CA GLY A 489 25.16 -15.86 -0.52
C GLY A 489 23.81 -16.57 -0.46
N LEU A 490 22.83 -16.02 0.27
CA LEU A 490 21.48 -16.60 0.34
C LEU A 490 20.64 -16.13 -0.86
N ARG A 491 20.07 -17.07 -1.61
CA ARG A 491 19.09 -16.75 -2.65
C ARG A 491 17.86 -16.10 -2.04
N GLY A 492 17.14 -15.24 -2.79
CA GLY A 492 15.99 -14.48 -2.29
C GLY A 492 14.99 -15.33 -1.51
N GLN A 493 14.58 -16.48 -2.04
CA GLN A 493 13.65 -17.40 -1.37
C GLN A 493 14.21 -17.99 -0.05
N ALA A 494 15.52 -18.19 0.07
CA ALA A 494 16.13 -18.67 1.32
C ALA A 494 16.17 -17.56 2.39
N ARG A 495 16.36 -16.31 2.00
CA ARG A 495 16.25 -15.15 2.89
C ARG A 495 14.82 -15.00 3.40
N GLU A 496 13.85 -15.06 2.49
CA GLU A 496 12.43 -14.98 2.82
C GLU A 496 12.00 -16.11 3.77
N PHE A 497 12.46 -17.35 3.53
CA PHE A 497 12.19 -18.47 4.41
C PHE A 497 12.75 -18.28 5.83
N ILE A 498 13.98 -17.76 5.96
CA ILE A 498 14.55 -17.46 7.28
C ILE A 498 13.74 -16.33 7.96
N ALA A 499 13.39 -15.29 7.21
CA ALA A 499 12.58 -14.18 7.71
C ALA A 499 11.21 -14.67 8.21
N LEU A 500 10.55 -15.53 7.43
CA LEU A 500 9.26 -16.12 7.80
C LEU A 500 9.36 -16.92 9.11
N LEU A 501 10.39 -17.76 9.26
CA LEU A 501 10.59 -18.53 10.48
C LEU A 501 10.98 -17.66 11.67
N ALA A 502 11.81 -16.63 11.47
CA ALA A 502 12.22 -15.70 12.52
C ALA A 502 11.07 -14.81 13.00
N ALA A 503 10.14 -14.47 12.11
CA ALA A 503 8.92 -13.75 12.44
C ALA A 503 7.90 -14.62 13.22
N HIS A 504 8.07 -15.96 13.20
CA HIS A 504 7.20 -16.92 13.88
C HIS A 504 7.98 -17.77 14.92
N PRO A 505 8.36 -17.21 16.07
CA PRO A 505 9.19 -17.92 17.07
C PRO A 505 8.57 -19.23 17.57
N ARG A 506 7.23 -19.33 17.58
CA ARG A 506 6.50 -20.54 17.97
C ARG A 506 6.45 -21.62 16.88
N GLY A 507 7.02 -21.31 15.72
CA GLY A 507 7.00 -22.18 14.54
C GLY A 507 5.74 -22.03 13.68
N ILE A 508 5.85 -22.42 12.43
CA ILE A 508 4.82 -22.35 11.39
C ILE A 508 4.64 -23.70 10.72
N ARG A 509 3.45 -24.04 10.28
CA ARG A 509 3.15 -25.32 9.63
C ARG A 509 3.78 -25.37 8.23
N GLY A 510 4.12 -26.58 7.78
CA GLY A 510 4.70 -26.79 6.46
C GLY A 510 3.80 -26.28 5.32
N GLU A 511 2.50 -26.49 5.43
CA GLU A 511 1.49 -26.02 4.46
C GLU A 511 1.42 -24.49 4.40
N GLU A 512 1.43 -23.82 5.55
CA GLU A 512 1.45 -22.35 5.66
C GLU A 512 2.74 -21.78 5.05
N ILE A 513 3.89 -22.48 5.20
CA ILE A 513 5.15 -22.07 4.57
C ILE A 513 5.07 -22.17 3.04
N VAL A 514 4.49 -23.26 2.52
CA VAL A 514 4.29 -23.47 1.08
C VAL A 514 3.44 -22.36 0.49
N GLU A 515 2.36 -21.99 1.16
CA GLU A 515 1.44 -20.91 0.75
C GLU A 515 2.15 -19.54 0.76
N HIS A 516 2.80 -19.20 1.86
CA HIS A 516 3.49 -17.91 2.03
C HIS A 516 4.65 -17.71 1.05
N LEU A 517 5.41 -18.75 0.78
CA LEU A 517 6.53 -18.70 -0.16
C LEU A 517 6.10 -18.96 -1.62
N ARG A 518 4.80 -19.08 -1.89
CA ARG A 518 4.23 -19.30 -3.24
C ARG A 518 4.92 -20.47 -3.97
N MET A 519 5.10 -21.59 -3.26
CA MET A 519 5.68 -22.80 -3.84
C MET A 519 4.69 -23.49 -4.78
N SER A 520 5.12 -24.58 -5.43
CA SER A 520 4.29 -25.33 -6.37
C SER A 520 2.91 -25.69 -5.82
N ALA A 521 1.88 -25.64 -6.66
CA ALA A 521 0.54 -26.08 -6.31
C ALA A 521 0.44 -27.62 -6.16
N ASP A 522 1.39 -28.37 -6.75
CA ASP A 522 1.51 -29.81 -6.54
C ASP A 522 2.13 -30.12 -5.16
N PRO A 523 1.41 -30.81 -4.26
CA PRO A 523 1.88 -31.07 -2.91
C PRO A 523 3.20 -31.83 -2.82
N GLU A 524 3.43 -32.77 -3.74
CA GLU A 524 4.68 -33.55 -3.77
C GLU A 524 5.87 -32.68 -4.19
N GLN A 525 5.67 -31.84 -5.18
CA GLN A 525 6.68 -30.89 -5.64
C GLN A 525 6.95 -29.83 -4.58
N ALA A 526 5.93 -29.25 -3.96
CA ALA A 526 6.06 -28.29 -2.88
C ALA A 526 6.87 -28.86 -1.70
N ASN A 527 6.60 -30.09 -1.30
CA ASN A 527 7.37 -30.78 -0.24
C ASN A 527 8.84 -31.00 -0.62
N ARG A 528 9.12 -31.31 -1.88
CA ARG A 528 10.50 -31.44 -2.40
C ARG A 528 11.21 -30.09 -2.38
N GLU A 529 10.55 -29.03 -2.83
CA GLU A 529 11.07 -27.66 -2.83
C GLU A 529 11.38 -27.20 -1.40
N LEU A 530 10.44 -27.37 -0.46
CA LEU A 530 10.63 -27.04 0.96
C LEU A 530 11.78 -27.86 1.57
N GLY A 531 11.90 -29.14 1.22
CA GLY A 531 13.01 -29.99 1.64
C GLY A 531 14.36 -29.50 1.14
N ASN A 532 14.44 -29.04 -0.11
CA ASN A 532 15.64 -28.46 -0.72
C ASN A 532 16.00 -27.13 -0.03
N LEU A 533 15.02 -26.28 0.20
CA LEU A 533 15.19 -24.98 0.85
C LEU A 533 15.73 -25.13 2.28
N ARG A 534 15.16 -26.05 3.06
CA ARG A 534 15.66 -26.39 4.41
C ARG A 534 17.11 -26.89 4.40
N ARG A 535 17.48 -27.72 3.42
CA ARG A 535 18.86 -28.19 3.27
C ARG A 535 19.81 -27.05 2.89
N ALA A 536 19.40 -26.17 2.00
CA ALA A 536 20.20 -25.02 1.59
C ALA A 536 20.47 -24.09 2.76
N VAL A 537 19.43 -23.70 3.51
CA VAL A 537 19.55 -22.83 4.69
C VAL A 537 20.46 -23.44 5.75
N ARG A 538 20.28 -24.73 6.10
CA ARG A 538 21.16 -25.40 7.06
C ARG A 538 22.61 -25.41 6.60
N ARG A 539 22.87 -25.67 5.32
CA ARG A 539 24.23 -25.66 4.77
C ARG A 539 24.86 -24.27 4.92
N SER A 540 24.13 -23.23 4.55
CA SER A 540 24.63 -21.85 4.64
C SER A 540 24.93 -21.43 6.08
N LEU A 541 24.03 -21.72 7.02
CA LEU A 541 24.22 -21.41 8.44
C LEU A 541 25.40 -22.21 9.05
N ARG A 542 25.54 -23.48 8.71
CA ARG A 542 26.70 -24.32 9.14
C ARG A 542 28.03 -23.77 8.60
N GLN A 543 28.03 -23.35 7.36
CA GLN A 543 29.23 -22.76 6.74
C GLN A 543 29.60 -21.42 7.40
N ALA A 544 28.61 -20.57 7.68
CA ALA A 544 28.85 -19.26 8.29
C ALA A 544 29.32 -19.33 9.75
N THR A 545 28.84 -20.33 10.50
CA THR A 545 29.13 -20.49 11.93
C THR A 545 30.25 -21.45 12.23
N GLY A 546 30.67 -22.32 11.28
CA GLY A 546 31.56 -23.43 11.53
C GLY A 546 30.93 -24.61 12.32
N ALA A 547 29.67 -24.50 12.69
CA ALA A 547 28.94 -25.47 13.53
C ALA A 547 28.35 -26.60 12.64
N HIS A 548 29.20 -27.47 12.14
CA HIS A 548 28.82 -28.49 11.12
C HIS A 548 27.75 -29.49 11.57
N GLN A 549 27.62 -29.75 12.87
CA GLN A 549 26.63 -30.68 13.43
C GLN A 549 25.31 -29.98 13.86
N ALA A 550 25.26 -28.66 13.86
CA ALA A 550 24.10 -27.90 14.34
C ALA A 550 22.89 -28.09 13.40
N ALA A 551 21.71 -28.23 14.01
CA ALA A 551 20.47 -28.40 13.26
C ALA A 551 19.92 -27.09 12.70
N PHE A 552 20.04 -25.98 13.44
CA PHE A 552 19.51 -24.64 13.16
C PHE A 552 18.01 -24.53 12.88
N LEU A 553 17.41 -25.58 12.31
CA LEU A 553 15.99 -25.72 12.03
C LEU A 553 15.47 -26.95 12.75
N VAL A 554 14.54 -26.75 13.67
CA VAL A 554 13.91 -27.82 14.44
C VAL A 554 12.44 -27.98 14.05
N ARG A 555 11.96 -29.22 14.16
CA ARG A 555 10.56 -29.56 13.95
C ARG A 555 9.91 -29.92 15.29
N SER A 556 8.76 -29.33 15.57
CA SER A 556 7.95 -29.63 16.72
C SER A 556 6.54 -29.98 16.25
N GLY A 557 6.23 -31.29 16.17
CA GLY A 557 5.02 -31.76 15.53
C GLY A 557 5.01 -31.47 14.02
N ASP A 558 3.98 -30.77 13.57
CA ASP A 558 3.81 -30.31 12.18
C ASP A 558 4.50 -28.96 11.88
N ARG A 559 5.02 -28.27 12.94
CA ARG A 559 5.62 -26.94 12.83
C ARG A 559 7.12 -26.98 12.65
N ILE A 560 7.63 -26.05 11.84
CA ILE A 560 9.05 -25.81 11.62
C ILE A 560 9.39 -24.46 12.25
N ARG A 561 10.48 -24.39 13.01
CA ARG A 561 10.99 -23.16 13.61
C ARG A 561 12.51 -23.09 13.57
N LEU A 562 13.06 -21.92 13.80
CA LEU A 562 14.47 -21.73 14.10
C LEU A 562 14.78 -22.34 15.47
N ASP A 563 16.00 -22.90 15.62
CA ASP A 563 16.45 -23.44 16.91
C ASP A 563 16.73 -22.30 17.89
N PRO A 564 15.92 -22.13 18.96
CA PRO A 564 16.07 -21.02 19.88
C PRO A 564 17.35 -21.10 20.73
N VAL A 565 18.02 -22.24 20.78
CA VAL A 565 19.32 -22.39 21.46
C VAL A 565 20.45 -21.81 20.61
N LEU A 566 20.34 -21.90 19.29
CA LEU A 566 21.38 -21.52 18.37
C LEU A 566 21.13 -20.17 17.69
N ILE A 567 19.88 -19.72 17.63
CA ILE A 567 19.48 -18.51 16.91
C ILE A 567 18.71 -17.60 17.84
N SER A 568 19.10 -16.34 17.88
CA SER A 568 18.31 -15.25 18.49
C SER A 568 17.63 -14.42 17.41
N THR A 569 16.42 -13.95 17.70
CA THR A 569 15.69 -13.04 16.81
C THR A 569 15.26 -11.79 17.60
N ASP A 570 15.33 -10.63 16.97
CA ASP A 570 14.86 -9.37 17.58
C ASP A 570 13.35 -9.37 17.79
N VAL A 571 12.58 -10.03 16.92
CA VAL A 571 11.12 -10.21 17.07
C VAL A 571 10.80 -10.99 18.34
N GLU A 572 11.52 -12.10 18.62
CA GLU A 572 11.33 -12.88 19.85
C GLU A 572 11.67 -12.05 21.06
N THR A 573 12.83 -11.37 21.05
CA THR A 573 13.27 -10.48 22.12
C THR A 573 12.24 -9.38 22.39
N PHE A 574 11.77 -8.69 21.35
CA PHE A 574 10.73 -7.65 21.47
C PHE A 574 9.45 -8.18 22.11
N LEU A 575 8.95 -9.31 21.64
CA LEU A 575 7.72 -9.93 22.18
C LEU A 575 7.90 -10.42 23.62
N ASP A 576 9.09 -10.88 23.99
CA ASP A 576 9.41 -11.32 25.35
C ASP A 576 9.43 -10.15 26.33
N MET A 577 10.05 -9.03 25.92
CA MET A 577 10.05 -7.79 26.71
C MET A 577 8.61 -7.27 26.92
N LEU A 578 7.77 -7.28 25.88
CA LEU A 578 6.36 -6.90 26.01
C LEU A 578 5.58 -7.84 26.94
N ARG A 579 5.87 -9.15 26.91
CA ARG A 579 5.29 -10.09 27.88
C ARG A 579 5.76 -9.81 29.29
N GLY A 580 7.03 -9.46 29.46
CA GLY A 580 7.57 -9.00 30.76
C GLY A 580 6.85 -7.75 31.26
N ALA A 581 6.58 -6.77 30.39
CA ALA A 581 5.85 -5.56 30.73
C ALA A 581 4.41 -5.83 31.17
N THR A 582 3.73 -6.82 30.56
CA THR A 582 2.36 -7.20 30.96
C THR A 582 2.31 -8.07 32.22
N ALA A 583 3.36 -8.83 32.49
CA ALA A 583 3.45 -9.74 33.65
C ALA A 583 4.16 -9.12 34.87
N GLY A 584 4.81 -7.96 34.71
CA GLY A 584 5.58 -7.27 35.76
C GLY A 584 4.75 -7.00 37.02
N ARG A 585 5.35 -7.32 38.16
CA ARG A 585 4.67 -7.23 39.47
C ARG A 585 4.65 -5.81 40.01
N ASP A 586 5.65 -5.04 39.69
CA ASP A 586 5.74 -3.63 40.08
C ASP A 586 5.91 -2.72 38.84
N GLU A 587 5.78 -1.44 39.06
CA GLU A 587 5.78 -0.43 37.99
C GLU A 587 7.19 -0.20 37.43
N ALA A 588 8.24 -0.40 38.23
CA ALA A 588 9.64 -0.27 37.79
C ALA A 588 10.04 -1.45 36.90
N GLU A 589 9.62 -2.68 37.20
CA GLU A 589 9.82 -3.85 36.36
C GLU A 589 9.12 -3.66 34.98
N ARG A 590 7.89 -3.12 35.00
CA ARG A 590 7.14 -2.82 33.77
C ARG A 590 7.86 -1.78 32.92
N ALA A 591 8.32 -0.68 33.53
CA ALA A 591 9.02 0.37 32.81
C ALA A 591 10.33 -0.13 32.20
N THR A 592 11.10 -0.94 32.97
CA THR A 592 12.34 -1.53 32.47
C THR A 592 12.08 -2.44 31.26
N SER A 593 11.00 -3.25 31.32
CA SER A 593 10.61 -4.13 30.22
C SER A 593 10.10 -3.34 29.00
N LEU A 594 9.34 -2.26 29.24
CA LEU A 594 8.88 -1.36 28.15
C LEU A 594 10.05 -0.66 27.47
N GLN A 595 11.02 -0.15 28.26
CA GLN A 595 12.23 0.47 27.72
C GLN A 595 13.02 -0.51 26.87
N ALA A 596 13.23 -1.73 27.36
CA ALA A 596 13.93 -2.77 26.61
C ALA A 596 13.19 -3.16 25.33
N ALA A 597 11.85 -3.17 25.35
CA ALA A 597 11.05 -3.41 24.15
C ALA A 597 11.20 -2.27 23.11
N VAL A 598 11.15 -1.01 23.55
CA VAL A 598 11.35 0.16 22.68
C VAL A 598 12.74 0.16 22.07
N ASP A 599 13.77 -0.24 22.83
CA ASP A 599 15.15 -0.32 22.34
C ASP A 599 15.36 -1.49 21.37
N ALA A 600 14.59 -2.59 21.52
CA ALA A 600 14.64 -3.74 20.62
C ALA A 600 13.91 -3.47 19.28
N TYR A 601 13.00 -2.49 19.23
CA TYR A 601 12.26 -2.16 18.01
C TYR A 601 13.04 -1.18 17.13
N GLY A 602 13.78 -1.72 16.15
CA GLY A 602 14.60 -0.93 15.22
C GLY A 602 13.82 -0.28 14.06
N GLY A 603 12.55 -0.70 13.83
CA GLY A 603 11.72 -0.22 12.71
C GLY A 603 10.70 -1.25 12.24
N PRO A 604 10.03 -1.01 11.09
CA PRO A 604 9.05 -1.95 10.53
C PRO A 604 9.63 -3.34 10.26
N LEU A 605 8.82 -4.38 10.44
CA LEU A 605 9.23 -5.77 10.16
C LEU A 605 9.63 -5.94 8.69
N CYS A 606 10.85 -6.45 8.45
CA CYS A 606 11.41 -6.67 7.11
C CYS A 606 11.30 -5.42 6.23
N GLU A 607 11.69 -4.26 6.76
CA GLU A 607 11.67 -3.00 6.02
C GLU A 607 12.45 -3.13 4.71
N GLY A 608 11.88 -2.63 3.60
CA GLY A 608 12.47 -2.73 2.27
C GLY A 608 12.31 -4.11 1.58
N ALA A 609 11.58 -5.07 2.19
CA ALA A 609 11.28 -6.35 1.58
C ALA A 609 9.78 -6.52 1.32
N ASP A 610 9.43 -7.00 0.11
CA ASP A 610 8.05 -7.15 -0.38
C ASP A 610 7.43 -8.49 0.01
N TYR A 611 7.61 -8.89 1.25
CA TYR A 611 7.03 -10.13 1.75
C TYR A 611 5.54 -9.94 2.07
N THR A 612 4.67 -10.47 1.21
CA THR A 612 3.21 -10.32 1.35
C THR A 612 2.64 -10.90 2.64
N TRP A 613 3.27 -11.97 3.18
CA TRP A 613 2.91 -12.56 4.46
C TRP A 613 3.22 -11.65 5.65
N ALA A 614 4.14 -10.69 5.49
CA ALA A 614 4.63 -9.85 6.59
C ALA A 614 3.67 -8.72 6.97
N ASP A 615 2.73 -8.30 6.11
CA ASP A 615 1.90 -7.10 6.31
C ASP A 615 1.11 -7.11 7.62
N GLY A 616 0.42 -8.19 7.93
CA GLY A 616 -0.34 -8.30 9.17
C GLY A 616 0.54 -8.30 10.42
N LEU A 617 1.71 -8.93 10.33
CA LEU A 617 2.69 -8.95 11.41
C LEU A 617 3.38 -7.58 11.55
N ARG A 618 3.72 -6.92 10.44
CA ARG A 618 4.30 -5.58 10.41
C ARG A 618 3.40 -4.59 11.15
N GLU A 619 2.11 -4.58 10.81
CA GLU A 619 1.11 -3.74 11.50
C GLU A 619 0.98 -4.10 12.99
N THR A 620 0.98 -5.40 13.32
CA THR A 620 0.86 -5.86 14.71
C THR A 620 2.05 -5.42 15.57
N LEU A 621 3.27 -5.62 15.09
CA LEU A 621 4.49 -5.27 15.82
C LEU A 621 4.66 -3.76 15.93
N HIS A 622 4.37 -3.03 14.86
CA HIS A 622 4.39 -1.57 14.85
C HIS A 622 3.43 -0.98 15.89
N ARG A 623 2.18 -1.46 15.89
CA ARG A 623 1.18 -1.05 16.88
C ARG A 623 1.64 -1.29 18.31
N LYS A 624 2.21 -2.47 18.59
CA LYS A 624 2.74 -2.80 19.92
C LYS A 624 3.93 -1.92 20.33
N ALA A 625 4.76 -1.52 19.37
CA ALA A 625 5.87 -0.62 19.63
C ALA A 625 5.40 0.80 19.99
N VAL A 626 4.40 1.32 19.28
CA VAL A 626 3.76 2.61 19.62
C VAL A 626 3.12 2.53 21.01
N ASP A 627 2.40 1.44 21.32
CA ASP A 627 1.80 1.24 22.64
C ASP A 627 2.83 1.20 23.77
N ALA A 628 3.97 0.54 23.54
CA ALA A 628 5.07 0.50 24.50
C ALA A 628 5.64 1.90 24.77
N LEU A 629 5.83 2.72 23.72
CA LEU A 629 6.28 4.12 23.84
C LEU A 629 5.31 4.96 24.69
N VAL A 630 4.01 4.86 24.40
CA VAL A 630 2.99 5.64 25.10
C VAL A 630 2.91 5.23 26.57
N LEU A 631 2.92 3.92 26.87
CA LEU A 631 2.86 3.43 28.23
C LEU A 631 4.12 3.77 29.02
N LEU A 632 5.29 3.74 28.39
CA LEU A 632 6.55 4.16 28.99
C LEU A 632 6.54 5.67 29.28
N ALA A 633 5.99 6.47 28.37
CA ALA A 633 5.85 7.92 28.56
C ALA A 633 4.88 8.25 29.71
N ASP A 634 3.73 7.57 29.79
CA ASP A 634 2.77 7.73 30.89
C ASP A 634 3.43 7.40 32.25
N HIS A 635 4.25 6.34 32.30
CA HIS A 635 5.03 5.98 33.50
C HIS A 635 6.08 7.06 33.84
N THR A 636 6.86 7.51 32.84
CA THR A 636 7.90 8.53 33.02
C THR A 636 7.31 9.86 33.50
N ALA A 637 6.16 10.27 32.96
CA ALA A 637 5.44 11.45 33.38
C ALA A 637 4.95 11.37 34.84
N THR A 638 4.60 10.18 35.28
CA THR A 638 4.17 9.95 36.68
C THR A 638 5.34 10.06 37.65
N LEU A 639 6.49 9.48 37.30
CA LEU A 639 7.70 9.52 38.13
C LEU A 639 8.33 10.90 38.18
N ASN A 640 8.39 11.59 37.04
CA ASN A 640 9.07 12.86 36.85
C ASN A 640 8.07 14.02 36.66
N ALA A 641 7.10 14.14 37.57
CA ALA A 641 6.03 15.14 37.45
C ALA A 641 6.53 16.60 37.35
N GLY A 642 7.78 16.86 37.76
CA GLY A 642 8.43 18.17 37.67
C GLY A 642 9.20 18.43 36.35
N ASP A 643 9.52 17.37 35.58
CA ASP A 643 10.25 17.47 34.31
C ASP A 643 9.60 16.56 33.25
N PRO A 644 8.71 17.12 32.42
CA PRO A 644 7.99 16.34 31.41
C PRO A 644 8.82 16.07 30.15
N ASP A 645 10.04 16.55 30.01
CA ASP A 645 10.76 16.54 28.73
C ASP A 645 11.07 15.12 28.25
N GLN A 646 11.43 14.21 29.15
CA GLN A 646 11.66 12.82 28.79
C GLN A 646 10.36 12.12 28.33
N ALA A 647 9.25 12.36 28.99
CA ALA A 647 7.95 11.82 28.60
C ALA A 647 7.48 12.41 27.24
N LEU A 648 7.70 13.71 27.05
CA LEU A 648 7.40 14.37 25.78
C LEU A 648 8.23 13.80 24.62
N ALA A 649 9.52 13.56 24.81
CA ALA A 649 10.38 12.94 23.79
C ALA A 649 9.89 11.54 23.37
N LEU A 650 9.41 10.73 24.31
CA LEU A 650 8.82 9.42 24.02
C LEU A 650 7.50 9.54 23.24
N LEU A 651 6.64 10.49 23.61
CA LEU A 651 5.38 10.74 22.92
C LEU A 651 5.60 11.35 21.53
N ASP A 652 6.56 12.24 21.37
CA ASP A 652 6.92 12.78 20.05
C ASP A 652 7.38 11.66 19.11
N LYS A 653 8.21 10.72 19.60
CA LYS A 653 8.59 9.52 18.85
C LYS A 653 7.38 8.65 18.51
N ALA A 654 6.42 8.50 19.43
CA ALA A 654 5.17 7.77 19.17
C ALA A 654 4.30 8.47 18.11
N ALA A 655 4.23 9.80 18.14
CA ALA A 655 3.50 10.61 17.15
C ALA A 655 4.16 10.60 15.77
N ASP A 656 5.47 10.43 15.69
CA ASP A 656 6.18 10.25 14.41
C ASP A 656 5.93 8.85 13.81
N TRP A 657 5.85 7.83 14.67
CA TRP A 657 5.55 6.47 14.22
C TRP A 657 4.08 6.27 13.85
N ASP A 658 3.16 6.91 14.57
CA ASP A 658 1.72 6.84 14.31
C ASP A 658 1.10 8.24 14.24
N PRO A 659 1.27 8.95 13.10
CA PRO A 659 0.93 10.37 12.96
C PRO A 659 -0.57 10.69 13.04
N TYR A 660 -1.43 9.69 12.94
CA TYR A 660 -2.87 9.88 13.01
C TYR A 660 -3.47 9.51 14.37
N ASN A 661 -2.66 9.05 15.34
CA ASN A 661 -3.12 8.61 16.66
C ASN A 661 -3.42 9.82 17.56
N GLU A 662 -4.62 10.34 17.50
CA GLU A 662 -5.07 11.52 18.25
C GLU A 662 -4.87 11.42 19.77
N PRO A 663 -5.13 10.29 20.46
CA PRO A 663 -4.78 10.09 21.87
C PRO A 663 -3.32 10.37 22.26
N VAL A 664 -2.36 10.15 21.37
CA VAL A 664 -0.95 10.49 21.60
C VAL A 664 -0.80 12.01 21.70
N TYR A 665 -1.35 12.76 20.74
CA TYR A 665 -1.33 14.22 20.74
C TYR A 665 -2.07 14.81 21.95
N GLN A 666 -3.17 14.20 22.36
CA GLN A 666 -3.86 14.62 23.59
C GLN A 666 -2.98 14.51 24.82
N ARG A 667 -2.11 13.49 24.91
CA ARG A 667 -1.14 13.34 26.00
C ARG A 667 -0.06 14.42 25.93
N ILE A 668 0.51 14.65 24.75
CA ILE A 668 1.51 15.72 24.51
C ILE A 668 0.93 17.06 24.94
N ILE A 669 -0.27 17.43 24.44
CA ILE A 669 -0.92 18.71 24.77
C ILE A 669 -1.16 18.83 26.28
N ARG A 670 -1.65 17.78 26.95
CA ARG A 670 -1.87 17.80 28.40
C ARG A 670 -0.58 18.03 29.18
N LEU A 671 0.51 17.36 28.82
CA LEU A 671 1.82 17.54 29.48
C LEU A 671 2.38 18.94 29.22
N GLN A 672 2.31 19.46 28.01
CA GLN A 672 2.75 20.81 27.67
C GLN A 672 1.96 21.87 28.44
N LEU A 673 0.61 21.74 28.52
CA LEU A 673 -0.25 22.64 29.29
C LEU A 673 0.05 22.54 30.81
N ALA A 674 0.30 21.35 31.34
CA ALA A 674 0.67 21.17 32.75
C ALA A 674 2.03 21.82 33.08
N ALA A 675 2.94 21.83 32.13
CA ALA A 675 4.22 22.51 32.23
C ALA A 675 4.18 24.03 31.93
N GLY A 676 2.98 24.59 31.66
CA GLY A 676 2.84 26.03 31.30
C GLY A 676 3.33 26.40 29.90
N ARG A 677 3.51 25.40 29.01
CA ARG A 677 4.02 25.60 27.64
C ARG A 677 2.86 25.76 26.65
N ASP A 678 2.03 26.79 26.84
CA ASP A 678 0.79 26.98 26.07
C ASP A 678 1.03 27.14 24.56
N ASP A 679 2.11 27.84 24.15
CA ASP A 679 2.47 27.97 22.73
C ASP A 679 2.88 26.63 22.10
N ALA A 680 3.54 25.76 22.86
CA ALA A 680 3.90 24.42 22.38
C ALA A 680 2.63 23.57 22.18
N ALA A 681 1.70 23.61 23.13
CA ALA A 681 0.42 22.91 23.04
C ALA A 681 -0.39 23.37 21.80
N GLN A 682 -0.40 24.67 21.53
CA GLN A 682 -1.07 25.22 20.35
C GLN A 682 -0.41 24.73 19.04
N ARG A 683 0.92 24.70 18.96
CA ARG A 683 1.64 24.15 17.78
C ARG A 683 1.37 22.67 17.59
N THR A 684 1.34 21.90 18.66
CA THR A 684 1.02 20.45 18.62
C THR A 684 -0.41 20.23 18.09
N TYR A 685 -1.36 21.03 18.54
CA TYR A 685 -2.75 20.97 18.04
C TYR A 685 -2.83 21.31 16.54
N GLN A 686 -2.14 22.36 16.09
CA GLN A 686 -2.10 22.74 14.68
C GLN A 686 -1.46 21.64 13.81
N LEU A 687 -0.43 20.97 14.31
CA LEU A 687 0.18 19.83 13.63
C LEU A 687 -0.80 18.68 13.49
N LEU A 688 -1.49 18.32 14.58
CA LEU A 688 -2.54 17.31 14.56
C LEU A 688 -3.64 17.65 13.56
N THR A 689 -4.13 18.90 13.59
CA THR A 689 -5.21 19.35 12.68
C THR A 689 -4.79 19.18 11.21
N ARG A 690 -3.54 19.51 10.86
CA ARG A 690 -3.02 19.31 9.50
C ARG A 690 -2.95 17.83 9.15
N ARG A 691 -2.41 16.98 10.04
CA ARG A 691 -2.32 15.53 9.81
C ARG A 691 -3.71 14.88 9.68
N LEU A 692 -4.69 15.32 10.47
CA LEU A 692 -6.06 14.81 10.37
C LEU A 692 -6.76 15.30 9.09
N ALA A 693 -6.43 16.49 8.59
CA ALA A 693 -6.93 16.97 7.31
C ALA A 693 -6.50 16.07 6.13
N ASP A 694 -5.31 15.44 6.20
CA ASP A 694 -4.85 14.48 5.18
C ASP A 694 -5.77 13.25 5.06
N ILE A 695 -6.52 12.94 6.12
CA ILE A 695 -7.52 11.86 6.16
C ILE A 695 -8.95 12.39 6.23
N GLU A 696 -9.16 13.68 5.91
CA GLU A 696 -10.44 14.38 5.84
C GLU A 696 -11.26 14.33 7.15
N VAL A 697 -10.60 14.48 8.29
CA VAL A 697 -11.23 14.43 9.61
C VAL A 697 -10.84 15.62 10.46
N ASP A 698 -11.79 16.16 11.20
CA ASP A 698 -11.54 17.19 12.19
C ASP A 698 -11.07 16.58 13.53
N PRO A 699 -10.28 17.33 14.33
CA PRO A 699 -9.95 16.92 15.69
C PRO A 699 -11.18 16.62 16.56
N ASP A 700 -11.07 15.63 17.42
CA ASP A 700 -12.13 15.27 18.37
C ASP A 700 -12.50 16.48 19.24
N PRO A 701 -13.79 16.70 19.57
CA PRO A 701 -14.22 17.74 20.50
C PRO A 701 -13.48 17.74 21.84
N VAL A 702 -13.06 16.54 22.31
CA VAL A 702 -12.25 16.41 23.54
C VAL A 702 -10.89 17.07 23.35
N THR A 703 -10.24 16.88 22.22
CA THR A 703 -8.94 17.50 21.89
C THR A 703 -9.05 19.01 21.81
N THR A 704 -10.09 19.50 21.12
CA THR A 704 -10.38 20.92 21.00
C THR A 704 -10.68 21.56 22.39
N ALA A 705 -11.36 20.84 23.28
CA ALA A 705 -11.68 21.31 24.61
C ALA A 705 -10.44 21.42 25.53
N LEU A 706 -9.35 20.69 25.28
CA LEU A 706 -8.11 20.79 26.07
C LEU A 706 -7.55 22.22 26.01
N LEU A 707 -7.56 22.85 24.84
CA LEU A 707 -7.08 24.23 24.67
C LEU A 707 -8.07 25.29 25.18
N ARG A 708 -9.39 25.04 25.06
CA ARG A 708 -10.42 26.00 25.51
C ARG A 708 -10.48 26.15 27.03
N ARG A 709 -10.18 25.13 27.81
CA ARG A 709 -10.32 25.16 29.29
C ARG A 709 -9.41 26.18 29.98
N ARG A 710 -8.33 26.66 29.36
CA ARG A 710 -7.46 27.70 29.93
C ARG A 710 -7.83 29.14 29.55
N HIS A 711 -8.59 29.36 28.49
CA HIS A 711 -9.06 30.71 28.11
C HIS A 711 -10.22 31.21 28.94
N HIS A 712 -10.77 30.39 29.85
CA HIS A 712 -11.69 30.86 30.90
C HIS A 712 -11.05 30.58 32.27
N PRO A 713 -10.31 31.55 32.86
CA PRO A 713 -9.99 31.45 34.27
C PRO A 713 -11.35 31.47 35.00
N ALA A 714 -11.64 30.37 35.73
CA ALA A 714 -12.80 30.34 36.61
C ALA A 714 -12.81 31.64 37.42
N ALA A 715 -13.82 32.45 37.21
CA ALA A 715 -14.06 33.60 38.05
C ALA A 715 -14.08 33.13 39.49
N ALA A 716 -13.00 33.44 40.18
CA ALA A 716 -12.86 33.17 41.60
C ALA A 716 -14.06 33.79 42.32
N ARG A 717 -14.84 32.94 42.99
CA ARG A 717 -15.73 33.39 44.09
C ARG A 717 -14.93 33.37 45.38
#